data_7597e59fafc98e8fb1c8aeb130c35366
#
_entry.id   7597e59fafc98e8fb1c8aeb130c35366
#
_cell.length_a   1.000
_cell.length_b   1.000
_cell.length_c   1.000
_cell.angle_alpha   90.00
_cell.angle_beta   90.00
_cell.angle_gamma   90.00
#
_symmetry.space_group_name_H-M   'P 1'
#
loop_
_entity.id
_entity.type
_entity.pdbx_description
1 polymer ?
#
loop_
_entity_poly.entity_id
_entity_poly.type
_entity_poly.pdbx_seq_one_letter_code
_entity_poly.pdbx_strand_id
1 'polypeptide(L)'
;MTEPTACRSPKSTFSTLSLGVLVLFWSLTISTVTAEGGIIEEVIVVAKPIKASQLSSIEAKRNSVNLVDVVSADAIGRFPDTNLADSLGRLPGVSVERDQGRARYLNFRGAPRRYTAIAFDGIDIPGTENGRIPRFDSYPSVITSQILANKAITADMTGEAVAGYIDIRTFSPSDIEGISGSFDYGFGEQDLGGGDVDRYSGRLSFSNDRFGVLVFASETRNEQVTTNLDDMDSTYVDGGVIPSTIRTNNYLVDYSNEASGATGEFYFGSGGRIFYKYLDTEFLDFEERNQWQIDLRGIENPTPNTGYAPDARGNRALEYGKYNNTTEVHTLGTDFPVANWKVEVRVSDIELKSEYWLPLPYMGWSDGVTYDVTDPSDPVFTFDTPLADLQYDPIFSVIDFVNFWGRTNTENQQFKFDADTSNALGAFKLGAKFDQREALGGSAANYGLLAQYGLSREAVKGYEQPDRLWFTDVRNPIGGFYTDNKGLFDALVAGGVVFPGLEDADSDGLVTVDEEIVSLYAMQTIFTDFGSVILGLRFEDTDFRTVGWQLDAQGEEVPLTVSESYSNWLPSAHVNYDLNEETKLRASITTAVSRPGYNEARASAGISPVNQSVSGGNPYLEPEESWGLDLAYEWYFGEASIFAVSAFYREVDNVIVAGSTTVDGSVYSPAAQPGEQWTLTGSANGRDGELKGIELNFIDRLDNYMTGPFSGFGVELNLAAIDSSFTAPDGNEYSLPGTSDLTYNASLFYEQYNVSIRLNYRYRDSWLDTTEADVGDGNYWDEQERVELSLRYDLEELTGYKAIVYADLMNLSDYEDVRYTGNTRNPNQIETYGSRYVLGIRASF
;
A
#
# COMPACT_ATOMS: atom_id res chain seq x y z
N MET A 1 -29.14 -32.56 24.46
CA MET A 1 -30.02 -31.66 23.78
C MET A 1 -30.19 -30.43 24.67
N THR A 2 -29.24 -29.54 24.61
CA THR A 2 -29.25 -28.20 25.19
C THR A 2 -28.51 -27.33 24.16
N GLU A 3 -29.22 -26.38 23.62
CA GLU A 3 -28.70 -25.41 22.65
C GLU A 3 -27.46 -24.70 23.21
N PRO A 4 -26.43 -24.46 22.42
CA PRO A 4 -25.32 -23.61 22.84
C PRO A 4 -25.80 -22.14 22.83
N THR A 5 -25.74 -21.53 23.99
CA THR A 5 -25.96 -20.11 24.20
C THR A 5 -24.92 -19.33 23.39
N ALA A 6 -25.38 -18.64 22.36
CA ALA A 6 -24.60 -17.67 21.63
C ALA A 6 -23.96 -16.67 22.61
N CYS A 7 -22.68 -16.56 22.58
CA CYS A 7 -21.90 -15.53 23.27
C CYS A 7 -22.27 -14.18 22.64
N ARG A 8 -23.27 -13.51 23.18
CA ARG A 8 -23.54 -12.10 22.85
C ARG A 8 -22.44 -11.30 23.53
N SER A 9 -21.61 -10.62 22.73
CA SER A 9 -20.81 -9.51 23.21
C SER A 9 -21.69 -8.58 24.06
N PRO A 10 -21.21 -8.07 25.18
CA PRO A 10 -21.92 -7.01 25.87
C PRO A 10 -21.92 -5.79 24.95
N LYS A 11 -23.07 -5.50 24.36
CA LYS A 11 -23.30 -4.18 23.76
C LYS A 11 -23.08 -3.19 24.87
N SER A 12 -21.99 -2.45 24.81
CA SER A 12 -21.85 -1.24 25.59
C SER A 12 -23.02 -0.36 25.19
N THR A 13 -23.99 -0.24 26.08
CA THR A 13 -25.04 0.73 25.99
C THR A 13 -24.44 2.10 26.22
N PHE A 14 -23.75 2.64 25.22
CA PHE A 14 -23.63 4.06 25.12
C PHE A 14 -24.99 4.59 24.68
N SER A 15 -25.70 5.12 25.66
CA SER A 15 -26.88 5.93 25.44
C SER A 15 -26.57 6.96 24.37
N THR A 16 -27.37 6.98 23.31
CA THR A 16 -27.47 8.09 22.38
C THR A 16 -27.47 9.42 23.17
N LEU A 17 -26.30 10.03 23.31
CA LEU A 17 -26.20 11.43 23.65
C LEU A 17 -26.69 12.20 22.43
N SER A 18 -27.99 12.53 22.45
CA SER A 18 -28.54 13.56 21.60
C SER A 18 -27.77 14.84 21.91
N LEU A 19 -26.80 15.19 21.04
CA LEU A 19 -26.12 16.47 21.02
C LEU A 19 -27.16 17.55 20.70
N GLY A 20 -27.79 18.06 21.73
CA GLY A 20 -28.52 19.33 21.70
C GLY A 20 -27.48 20.45 21.59
N VAL A 21 -27.16 20.86 20.37
CA VAL A 21 -26.37 22.06 20.12
C VAL A 21 -27.18 23.26 20.56
N LEU A 22 -26.89 23.76 21.77
CA LEU A 22 -27.39 25.04 22.26
C LEU A 22 -26.58 26.15 21.56
N VAL A 23 -27.14 26.70 20.49
CA VAL A 23 -26.61 27.90 19.82
C VAL A 23 -26.93 29.11 20.70
N LEU A 24 -25.97 29.55 21.47
CA LEU A 24 -26.01 30.85 22.17
C LEU A 24 -25.46 31.93 21.22
N PHE A 25 -26.38 32.69 20.61
CA PHE A 25 -26.03 33.91 19.89
C PHE A 25 -25.58 35.03 20.88
N TRP A 26 -24.29 35.35 20.86
CA TRP A 26 -23.77 36.59 21.38
C TRP A 26 -23.32 37.48 20.23
N SER A 27 -24.00 38.60 20.05
CA SER A 27 -23.61 39.64 19.11
C SER A 27 -22.43 40.43 19.68
N LEU A 28 -21.25 40.25 19.10
CA LEU A 28 -20.08 41.10 19.35
C LEU A 28 -19.69 41.77 18.02
N THR A 29 -19.62 43.09 18.08
CA THR A 29 -19.13 43.94 17.00
C THR A 29 -17.62 43.76 16.84
N ILE A 30 -17.19 43.31 15.67
CA ILE A 30 -15.78 43.06 15.37
C ILE A 30 -15.25 44.14 14.42
N SER A 31 -14.12 44.70 14.82
CA SER A 31 -13.29 45.57 13.97
C SER A 31 -12.47 44.71 13.01
N THR A 32 -12.54 45.01 11.74
CA THR A 32 -11.85 44.32 10.66
C THR A 32 -10.33 44.53 10.74
N VAL A 33 -9.59 43.47 10.94
CA VAL A 33 -8.16 43.36 10.57
C VAL A 33 -8.06 42.42 9.38
N THR A 34 -7.70 42.96 8.24
CA THR A 34 -7.42 42.21 7.03
C THR A 34 -6.07 41.51 7.19
N ALA A 35 -6.08 40.20 7.42
CA ALA A 35 -4.92 39.37 7.18
C ALA A 35 -4.93 38.99 5.67
N GLU A 36 -3.89 39.38 4.96
CA GLU A 36 -3.62 38.86 3.62
C GLU A 36 -3.27 37.37 3.74
N GLY A 37 -4.27 36.52 3.55
CA GLY A 37 -4.08 35.12 3.26
C GLY A 37 -3.52 35.00 1.84
N GLY A 38 -2.39 34.30 1.68
CA GLY A 38 -1.85 34.00 0.36
C GLY A 38 -2.90 33.29 -0.47
N ILE A 39 -3.27 33.93 -1.57
CA ILE A 39 -4.17 33.40 -2.57
C ILE A 39 -3.46 32.17 -3.17
N ILE A 40 -3.99 30.98 -2.90
CA ILE A 40 -3.67 29.80 -3.70
C ILE A 40 -4.34 30.07 -5.04
N GLU A 41 -3.53 30.37 -6.08
CA GLU A 41 -4.05 30.57 -7.41
C GLU A 41 -4.85 29.35 -7.88
N GLU A 42 -5.99 29.64 -8.42
CA GLU A 42 -6.97 28.84 -9.15
C GLU A 42 -6.44 27.50 -9.71
N VAL A 43 -6.71 26.40 -9.00
CA VAL A 43 -6.41 25.04 -9.49
C VAL A 43 -7.51 24.63 -10.48
N ILE A 44 -7.43 25.14 -11.69
CA ILE A 44 -8.25 24.66 -12.81
C ILE A 44 -7.56 23.40 -13.35
N VAL A 45 -8.11 22.23 -13.03
CA VAL A 45 -7.61 20.94 -13.52
C VAL A 45 -8.05 20.71 -14.94
N VAL A 46 -7.42 21.40 -15.88
CA VAL A 46 -7.23 20.95 -17.25
C VAL A 46 -6.01 21.62 -17.83
N ALA A 47 -5.07 20.79 -18.27
CA ALA A 47 -3.95 21.21 -19.10
C ALA A 47 -3.15 22.41 -18.58
N LYS A 48 -2.90 22.51 -17.25
CA LYS A 48 -1.78 23.37 -16.87
C LYS A 48 -0.54 22.77 -17.53
N PRO A 49 0.27 23.59 -18.20
CA PRO A 49 1.55 23.15 -18.73
C PRO A 49 2.36 22.39 -17.67
N ILE A 50 3.20 21.43 -18.06
CA ILE A 50 4.14 20.74 -17.15
C ILE A 50 4.85 21.77 -16.27
N LYS A 51 5.24 22.89 -16.86
CA LYS A 51 5.87 24.02 -16.18
C LYS A 51 5.03 24.55 -15.03
N ALA A 52 3.74 24.79 -15.22
CA ALA A 52 2.87 25.32 -14.17
C ALA A 52 2.67 24.33 -13.02
N SER A 53 2.57 23.04 -13.33
CA SER A 53 2.50 21.97 -12.34
C SER A 53 3.80 21.87 -11.52
N GLN A 54 4.96 21.88 -12.18
CA GLN A 54 6.26 21.88 -11.52
C GLN A 54 6.45 23.13 -10.65
N LEU A 55 6.08 24.31 -11.16
CA LEU A 55 6.15 25.57 -10.41
C LEU A 55 5.31 25.51 -9.13
N SER A 56 4.06 25.06 -9.22
CA SER A 56 3.17 24.91 -8.07
C SER A 56 3.76 23.97 -6.99
N SER A 57 4.31 22.83 -7.41
CA SER A 57 4.92 21.85 -6.50
C SER A 57 6.20 22.41 -5.84
N ILE A 58 7.04 23.10 -6.63
CA ILE A 58 8.28 23.72 -6.15
C ILE A 58 7.99 24.87 -5.19
N GLU A 59 6.98 25.71 -5.48
CA GLU A 59 6.56 26.79 -4.58
C GLU A 59 5.96 26.26 -3.28
N ALA A 60 5.13 25.23 -3.35
CA ALA A 60 4.59 24.59 -2.16
C ALA A 60 5.71 24.00 -1.28
N LYS A 61 6.71 23.32 -1.87
CA LYS A 61 7.91 22.84 -1.17
C LYS A 61 8.70 24.00 -0.54
N ARG A 62 8.96 25.06 -1.31
CA ARG A 62 9.72 26.23 -0.85
C ARG A 62 9.07 26.91 0.35
N ASN A 63 7.73 27.06 0.33
CA ASN A 63 6.94 27.74 1.34
C ASN A 63 6.61 26.86 2.56
N SER A 64 6.83 25.55 2.45
CA SER A 64 6.59 24.65 3.58
C SER A 64 7.52 24.93 4.74
N VAL A 65 6.99 24.76 5.97
CA VAL A 65 7.73 24.95 7.22
C VAL A 65 8.55 23.74 7.60
N ASN A 66 8.25 22.56 7.06
CA ASN A 66 8.99 21.31 7.27
C ASN A 66 9.63 20.82 5.96
N LEU A 67 10.38 19.73 6.03
CA LEU A 67 10.95 19.07 4.84
C LEU A 67 9.87 18.22 4.17
N VAL A 68 9.41 18.64 2.97
CA VAL A 68 8.32 18.00 2.22
C VAL A 68 8.66 17.93 0.73
N ASP A 69 8.21 16.89 0.06
CA ASP A 69 8.07 16.85 -1.39
C ASP A 69 6.59 16.90 -1.77
N VAL A 70 6.29 17.53 -2.91
CA VAL A 70 4.93 17.84 -3.32
C VAL A 70 4.67 17.33 -4.72
N VAL A 71 3.56 16.62 -4.90
CA VAL A 71 3.02 16.24 -6.21
C VAL A 71 1.69 16.94 -6.41
N SER A 72 1.57 17.71 -7.48
CA SER A 72 0.30 18.38 -7.82
C SER A 72 -0.63 17.45 -8.60
N ALA A 73 -1.94 17.73 -8.57
CA ALA A 73 -2.95 16.99 -9.33
C ALA A 73 -2.65 16.93 -10.84
N ASP A 74 -2.12 17.99 -11.40
CA ASP A 74 -1.75 18.03 -12.82
C ASP A 74 -0.57 17.10 -13.12
N ALA A 75 0.38 16.96 -12.19
CA ALA A 75 1.46 15.98 -12.32
C ALA A 75 0.90 14.56 -12.29
N ILE A 76 0.00 14.25 -11.34
CA ILE A 76 -0.67 12.95 -11.19
C ILE A 76 -1.39 12.56 -12.50
N GLY A 77 -2.16 13.48 -13.10
CA GLY A 77 -2.91 13.20 -14.33
C GLY A 77 -2.10 13.22 -15.63
N ARG A 78 -0.80 13.50 -15.60
CA ARG A 78 0.07 13.57 -16.79
C ARG A 78 0.98 12.39 -17.00
N PHE A 79 1.05 11.53 -16.03
CA PHE A 79 1.75 10.27 -16.14
C PHE A 79 0.75 9.14 -16.38
N PRO A 80 1.20 8.02 -16.88
CA PRO A 80 0.37 6.83 -17.06
C PRO A 80 0.03 6.14 -15.73
N ASP A 81 -0.27 6.92 -14.69
CA ASP A 81 -0.49 6.40 -13.35
C ASP A 81 -1.85 5.72 -13.26
N THR A 82 -1.86 4.49 -12.78
CA THR A 82 -3.09 3.74 -12.56
C THR A 82 -3.67 4.02 -11.18
N ASN A 83 -2.81 4.34 -10.21
CA ASN A 83 -3.18 4.63 -8.83
C ASN A 83 -2.18 5.61 -8.20
N LEU A 84 -2.38 5.92 -6.93
CA LEU A 84 -1.52 6.87 -6.21
C LEU A 84 -0.10 6.36 -5.95
N ALA A 85 0.13 5.05 -5.86
CA ALA A 85 1.47 4.51 -5.68
C ALA A 85 2.39 4.82 -6.86
N ASP A 86 1.87 4.70 -8.09
CA ASP A 86 2.64 5.05 -9.29
C ASP A 86 3.06 6.52 -9.30
N SER A 87 2.14 7.41 -8.88
CA SER A 87 2.42 8.84 -8.79
C SER A 87 3.49 9.16 -7.74
N LEU A 88 3.39 8.55 -6.57
CA LEU A 88 4.31 8.73 -5.45
C LEU A 88 5.69 8.15 -5.72
N GLY A 89 5.77 7.05 -6.46
CA GLY A 89 7.04 6.42 -6.83
C GLY A 89 7.96 7.28 -7.70
N ARG A 90 7.56 8.51 -8.05
CA ARG A 90 8.41 9.50 -8.74
C ARG A 90 9.07 10.49 -7.80
N LEU A 91 8.69 10.47 -6.53
CA LEU A 91 9.32 11.32 -5.53
C LEU A 91 10.70 10.78 -5.12
N PRO A 92 11.65 11.65 -4.79
CA PRO A 92 12.95 11.22 -4.28
C PRO A 92 12.81 10.37 -3.01
N GLY A 93 13.43 9.21 -2.98
CA GLY A 93 13.40 8.30 -1.84
C GLY A 93 12.10 7.52 -1.68
N VAL A 94 11.23 7.47 -2.71
CA VAL A 94 10.02 6.64 -2.69
C VAL A 94 10.19 5.50 -3.71
N SER A 95 10.08 4.27 -3.23
CA SER A 95 10.09 3.06 -4.05
C SER A 95 8.71 2.43 -4.05
N VAL A 96 8.36 1.76 -5.14
CA VAL A 96 7.07 1.09 -5.31
C VAL A 96 7.27 -0.42 -5.27
N GLU A 97 6.46 -1.10 -4.50
CA GLU A 97 6.34 -2.55 -4.57
C GLU A 97 5.12 -2.92 -5.41
N ARG A 98 5.32 -3.91 -6.27
CA ARG A 98 4.32 -4.35 -7.23
C ARG A 98 3.88 -5.78 -6.96
N ASP A 99 2.69 -6.08 -7.41
CA ASP A 99 2.09 -7.40 -7.41
C ASP A 99 1.43 -7.59 -8.77
N GLN A 100 1.88 -8.56 -9.54
CA GLN A 100 1.45 -8.78 -10.92
C GLN A 100 1.55 -7.49 -11.78
N GLY A 101 2.65 -6.75 -11.64
CA GLY A 101 2.90 -5.47 -12.33
C GLY A 101 2.12 -4.27 -11.78
N ARG A 102 1.19 -4.46 -10.87
CA ARG A 102 0.35 -3.44 -10.25
C ARG A 102 1.04 -2.81 -9.04
N ALA A 103 1.16 -1.50 -9.02
CA ALA A 103 1.71 -0.77 -7.89
C ALA A 103 0.78 -0.88 -6.66
N ARG A 104 1.26 -1.47 -5.57
CA ARG A 104 0.44 -1.81 -4.39
C ARG A 104 0.89 -1.11 -3.12
N TYR A 105 2.18 -1.13 -2.84
CA TYR A 105 2.76 -0.57 -1.63
C TYR A 105 3.91 0.38 -1.92
N LEU A 106 4.27 1.15 -0.91
CA LEU A 106 5.39 2.08 -0.96
C LEU A 106 6.40 1.80 0.14
N ASN A 107 7.69 1.91 -0.20
CA ASN A 107 8.77 2.06 0.74
C ASN A 107 9.24 3.52 0.69
N PHE A 108 8.94 4.26 1.74
CA PHE A 108 9.36 5.65 1.86
C PHE A 108 10.77 5.68 2.46
N ARG A 109 11.73 6.25 1.72
CA ARG A 109 13.16 6.26 2.11
C ARG A 109 13.74 4.86 2.35
N GLY A 110 13.27 3.86 1.60
CA GLY A 110 13.71 2.48 1.75
C GLY A 110 13.27 1.78 3.04
N ALA A 111 12.42 2.42 3.83
CA ALA A 111 11.95 1.87 5.10
C ALA A 111 10.86 0.82 4.90
N PRO A 112 10.65 -0.08 5.86
CA PRO A 112 9.51 -0.99 5.88
C PRO A 112 8.17 -0.26 5.67
N ARG A 113 7.22 -0.91 5.00
CA ARG A 113 5.91 -0.32 4.63
C ARG A 113 5.19 0.33 5.81
N ARG A 114 5.24 -0.29 7.00
CA ARG A 114 4.57 0.19 8.23
C ARG A 114 5.15 1.48 8.81
N TYR A 115 6.32 1.94 8.33
CA TYR A 115 6.95 3.19 8.77
C TYR A 115 6.40 4.43 8.07
N THR A 116 5.47 4.24 7.14
CA THR A 116 4.83 5.34 6.40
C THR A 116 3.36 5.46 6.81
N ALA A 117 2.98 6.60 7.33
CA ALA A 117 1.59 6.90 7.62
C ALA A 117 0.92 7.65 6.47
N ILE A 118 -0.37 7.38 6.25
CA ILE A 118 -1.17 8.03 5.22
C ILE A 118 -2.35 8.75 5.86
N ALA A 119 -2.68 9.90 5.25
CA ALA A 119 -3.90 10.63 5.57
C ALA A 119 -4.61 11.16 4.33
N PHE A 120 -5.91 11.33 4.44
CA PHE A 120 -6.71 12.15 3.53
C PHE A 120 -7.12 13.44 4.24
N ASP A 121 -6.66 14.57 3.69
CA ASP A 121 -6.91 15.90 4.28
C ASP A 121 -6.55 16.01 5.78
N GLY A 122 -5.50 15.30 6.20
CA GLY A 122 -5.03 15.26 7.58
C GLY A 122 -5.83 14.37 8.53
N ILE A 123 -6.67 13.47 7.99
CA ILE A 123 -7.32 12.37 8.71
C ILE A 123 -6.56 11.09 8.41
N ASP A 124 -5.97 10.48 9.42
CA ASP A 124 -5.16 9.28 9.27
C ASP A 124 -6.03 8.09 8.87
N ILE A 125 -5.63 7.38 7.82
CA ILE A 125 -6.34 6.20 7.31
C ILE A 125 -5.57 4.95 7.73
N PRO A 126 -6.19 4.04 8.50
CA PRO A 126 -5.60 2.74 8.81
C PRO A 126 -5.37 1.91 7.55
N GLY A 127 -4.51 0.91 7.64
CA GLY A 127 -4.34 -0.04 6.54
C GLY A 127 -5.48 -1.06 6.48
N THR A 128 -5.85 -1.49 5.29
CA THR A 128 -6.85 -2.55 5.07
C THR A 128 -6.30 -3.92 5.45
N GLU A 129 -5.01 -4.16 5.18
CA GLU A 129 -4.33 -5.39 5.54
C GLU A 129 -3.51 -5.19 6.81
N ASN A 130 -3.53 -6.15 7.72
CA ASN A 130 -2.82 -6.08 9.01
C ASN A 130 -3.10 -4.82 9.86
N GLY A 131 -4.07 -4.01 9.46
CA GLY A 131 -4.54 -2.85 10.20
C GLY A 131 -3.65 -1.60 10.16
N ARG A 132 -2.43 -1.67 9.62
CA ARG A 132 -1.49 -0.52 9.65
C ARG A 132 -0.78 -0.24 8.34
N ILE A 133 -0.71 -1.21 7.43
CA ILE A 133 0.00 -1.04 6.16
C ILE A 133 -0.98 -0.47 5.14
N PRO A 134 -0.76 0.77 4.67
CA PRO A 134 -1.63 1.37 3.68
C PRO A 134 -1.43 0.72 2.31
N ARG A 135 -2.55 0.46 1.67
CA ARG A 135 -2.62 -0.13 0.35
C ARG A 135 -3.07 0.93 -0.65
N PHE A 136 -2.22 1.24 -1.63
CA PHE A 136 -2.43 2.38 -2.54
C PHE A 136 -3.17 2.03 -3.83
N ASP A 137 -3.26 0.75 -4.19
CA ASP A 137 -4.00 0.30 -5.36
C ASP A 137 -5.52 0.48 -5.21
N SER A 138 -6.01 0.66 -3.98
CA SER A 138 -7.41 0.98 -3.69
C SER A 138 -7.76 2.47 -3.88
N TYR A 139 -6.79 3.37 -4.11
CA TYR A 139 -7.03 4.80 -4.20
C TYR A 139 -6.72 5.34 -5.59
N PRO A 140 -7.74 5.67 -6.40
CA PRO A 140 -7.54 6.22 -7.73
C PRO A 140 -7.05 7.67 -7.68
N SER A 141 -6.25 8.04 -8.67
CA SER A 141 -5.61 9.36 -8.74
C SER A 141 -6.58 10.54 -8.89
N VAL A 142 -7.81 10.28 -9.38
CA VAL A 142 -8.80 11.33 -9.67
C VAL A 142 -9.30 12.12 -8.46
N ILE A 143 -9.22 11.53 -7.26
CA ILE A 143 -9.68 12.18 -6.01
C ILE A 143 -8.72 13.26 -5.51
N THR A 144 -7.51 13.30 -6.02
CA THR A 144 -6.38 14.00 -5.43
C THR A 144 -6.16 15.35 -6.07
N SER A 145 -6.11 16.42 -5.28
CA SER A 145 -5.67 17.75 -5.70
C SER A 145 -4.18 17.97 -5.53
N GLN A 146 -3.59 17.39 -4.49
CA GLN A 146 -2.18 17.49 -4.15
C GLN A 146 -1.78 16.36 -3.20
N ILE A 147 -0.55 15.89 -3.27
CA ILE A 147 0.04 14.99 -2.29
C ILE A 147 1.22 15.67 -1.63
N LEU A 148 1.24 15.68 -0.31
CA LEU A 148 2.31 16.19 0.53
C LEU A 148 3.06 15.02 1.15
N ALA A 149 4.26 14.74 0.68
CA ALA A 149 5.14 13.71 1.22
C ALA A 149 6.09 14.32 2.27
N ASN A 150 5.66 14.32 3.52
CA ASN A 150 6.39 14.94 4.62
C ASN A 150 7.52 14.01 5.08
N LYS A 151 8.75 14.41 4.87
CA LYS A 151 9.98 13.66 5.22
C LYS A 151 10.44 13.87 6.66
N ALA A 152 10.07 15.01 7.24
CA ALA A 152 10.30 15.35 8.64
C ALA A 152 8.98 15.80 9.24
N ILE A 153 8.45 15.01 10.17
CA ILE A 153 7.14 15.26 10.78
C ILE A 153 7.19 16.40 11.82
N THR A 154 6.11 17.15 11.89
CA THR A 154 5.86 18.15 12.91
C THR A 154 4.89 17.61 13.97
N ALA A 155 4.84 18.23 15.15
CA ALA A 155 4.06 17.71 16.28
C ALA A 155 2.53 17.61 16.04
N ASP A 156 1.99 18.28 15.04
CA ASP A 156 0.57 18.22 14.63
C ASP A 156 0.23 17.03 13.71
N MET A 157 1.25 16.29 13.24
CA MET A 157 1.12 15.05 12.50
C MET A 157 1.08 13.84 13.43
N THR A 158 0.64 12.68 12.94
CA THR A 158 0.67 11.45 13.73
C THR A 158 2.09 11.04 14.12
N GLY A 159 2.24 10.41 15.29
CA GLY A 159 3.51 9.81 15.70
C GLY A 159 3.90 8.56 14.91
N GLU A 160 2.96 7.93 14.21
CA GLU A 160 3.14 6.67 13.47
C GLU A 160 3.90 6.83 12.14
N ALA A 161 4.72 7.84 11.97
CA ALA A 161 5.39 8.20 10.72
C ALA A 161 6.93 8.19 10.85
N VAL A 162 7.51 7.02 11.10
CA VAL A 162 8.97 6.82 11.27
C VAL A 162 9.76 7.28 10.03
N ALA A 163 9.33 6.85 8.84
CA ALA A 163 9.97 7.22 7.57
C ALA A 163 9.38 8.49 6.97
N GLY A 164 8.08 8.70 7.11
CA GLY A 164 7.40 9.88 6.61
C GLY A 164 5.87 9.79 6.68
N TYR A 165 5.24 10.92 6.42
CA TYR A 165 3.79 11.12 6.46
C TYR A 165 3.29 11.62 5.11
N ILE A 166 2.42 10.85 4.46
CA ILE A 166 1.84 11.17 3.17
C ILE A 166 0.43 11.69 3.39
N ASP A 167 0.21 12.98 3.13
CA ASP A 167 -1.10 13.62 3.23
C ASP A 167 -1.65 13.88 1.82
N ILE A 168 -2.70 13.14 1.47
CA ILE A 168 -3.41 13.23 0.20
C ILE A 168 -4.51 14.27 0.36
N ARG A 169 -4.33 15.42 -0.29
CA ARG A 169 -5.32 16.49 -0.31
C ARG A 169 -6.36 16.22 -1.39
N THR A 170 -7.61 16.22 -1.00
CA THR A 170 -8.72 16.07 -1.93
C THR A 170 -9.17 17.43 -2.47
N PHE A 171 -9.88 17.43 -3.61
CA PHE A 171 -10.46 18.66 -4.14
C PHE A 171 -11.53 19.24 -3.21
N SER A 172 -11.57 20.58 -3.12
CA SER A 172 -12.59 21.32 -2.38
C SER A 172 -13.49 22.09 -3.34
N PRO A 173 -14.80 22.24 -3.07
CA PRO A 173 -15.67 23.12 -3.84
C PRO A 173 -15.17 24.57 -3.91
N SER A 174 -14.48 25.04 -2.86
CA SER A 174 -13.92 26.39 -2.78
C SER A 174 -12.73 26.64 -3.68
N ASP A 175 -12.13 25.61 -4.27
CA ASP A 175 -10.97 25.75 -5.15
C ASP A 175 -11.32 26.54 -6.43
N ILE A 176 -12.58 26.49 -6.90
CA ILE A 176 -13.05 27.20 -8.09
C ILE A 176 -14.43 27.80 -7.81
N GLU A 177 -14.57 29.12 -7.96
CA GLU A 177 -15.86 29.81 -7.84
C GLU A 177 -16.73 29.55 -9.09
N GLY A 178 -18.03 29.33 -8.87
CA GLY A 178 -18.99 29.05 -9.94
C GLY A 178 -19.13 27.57 -10.22
N ILE A 179 -19.40 27.21 -11.46
CA ILE A 179 -19.54 25.82 -11.92
C ILE A 179 -18.26 25.40 -12.61
N SER A 180 -17.71 24.29 -12.20
CA SER A 180 -16.58 23.65 -12.86
C SER A 180 -16.79 22.15 -12.97
N GLY A 181 -16.19 21.53 -13.98
CA GLY A 181 -16.26 20.11 -14.17
C GLY A 181 -15.08 19.56 -14.96
N SER A 182 -14.79 18.30 -14.76
CA SER A 182 -13.82 17.54 -15.54
C SER A 182 -14.34 16.16 -15.86
N PHE A 183 -13.90 15.64 -16.99
CA PHE A 183 -14.21 14.29 -17.45
C PHE A 183 -12.95 13.69 -18.09
N ASP A 184 -12.66 12.44 -17.80
CA ASP A 184 -11.58 11.66 -18.41
C ASP A 184 -12.17 10.33 -18.90
N TYR A 185 -11.82 9.94 -20.12
CA TYR A 185 -12.12 8.64 -20.68
C TYR A 185 -10.87 8.11 -21.38
N GLY A 186 -10.47 6.89 -21.03
CA GLY A 186 -9.37 6.18 -21.65
C GLY A 186 -9.74 4.74 -21.92
N PHE A 187 -9.22 4.19 -23.00
CA PHE A 187 -9.32 2.80 -23.36
C PHE A 187 -7.96 2.30 -23.84
N GLY A 188 -7.72 1.03 -23.67
CA GLY A 188 -6.41 0.47 -23.99
C GLY A 188 -6.39 -1.03 -24.03
N GLU A 189 -5.18 -1.57 -24.13
CA GLU A 189 -4.91 -2.99 -24.27
C GLU A 189 -3.65 -3.35 -23.48
N GLN A 190 -3.69 -4.52 -22.87
CA GLN A 190 -2.53 -5.22 -22.32
C GLN A 190 -1.98 -6.11 -23.45
N ASP A 191 -0.70 -5.99 -23.78
CA ASP A 191 -0.17 -6.69 -24.94
C ASP A 191 -0.05 -8.21 -24.68
N LEU A 192 0.32 -8.64 -23.46
CA LEU A 192 0.26 -10.02 -23.05
C LEU A 192 -1.19 -10.46 -22.87
N GLY A 193 -1.70 -11.29 -23.77
CA GLY A 193 -3.06 -11.83 -23.73
C GLY A 193 -4.14 -10.93 -24.32
N GLY A 194 -3.85 -9.69 -24.69
CA GLY A 194 -4.80 -8.78 -25.34
C GLY A 194 -5.96 -8.37 -24.45
N GLY A 195 -5.71 -8.20 -23.13
CA GLY A 195 -6.75 -7.79 -22.19
C GLY A 195 -7.13 -6.32 -22.31
N ASP A 196 -8.41 -6.03 -22.14
CA ASP A 196 -8.94 -4.67 -22.26
C ASP A 196 -8.62 -3.82 -21.04
N VAL A 197 -8.38 -2.54 -21.27
CA VAL A 197 -8.22 -1.51 -20.25
C VAL A 197 -9.25 -0.41 -20.50
N ASP A 198 -10.15 -0.22 -19.55
CA ASP A 198 -11.13 0.87 -19.57
C ASP A 198 -10.95 1.77 -18.35
N ARG A 199 -10.97 3.09 -18.58
CA ARG A 199 -10.82 4.07 -17.52
C ARG A 199 -11.76 5.23 -17.76
N TYR A 200 -12.58 5.59 -16.78
CA TYR A 200 -13.38 6.80 -16.81
C TYR A 200 -13.47 7.45 -15.43
N SER A 201 -13.48 8.76 -15.46
CA SER A 201 -13.70 9.54 -14.25
C SER A 201 -14.39 10.84 -14.56
N GLY A 202 -15.10 11.38 -13.56
CA GLY A 202 -15.76 12.65 -13.67
C GLY A 202 -15.84 13.37 -12.34
N ARG A 203 -15.78 14.69 -12.40
CA ARG A 203 -15.97 15.58 -11.26
C ARG A 203 -16.81 16.76 -11.67
N LEU A 204 -17.74 17.14 -10.81
CA LEU A 204 -18.57 18.34 -10.93
C LEU A 204 -18.54 19.12 -9.62
N SER A 205 -18.28 20.41 -9.70
CA SER A 205 -18.25 21.31 -8.55
C SER A 205 -19.06 22.57 -8.80
N PHE A 206 -19.66 23.05 -7.74
CA PHE A 206 -20.28 24.38 -7.68
C PHE A 206 -19.93 25.07 -6.37
N SER A 207 -19.49 26.30 -6.44
CA SER A 207 -19.20 27.12 -5.24
C SER A 207 -19.65 28.57 -5.43
N ASN A 208 -20.07 29.19 -4.33
CA ASN A 208 -20.33 30.62 -4.21
C ASN A 208 -19.98 31.09 -2.79
N ASP A 209 -20.19 32.36 -2.48
CA ASP A 209 -19.88 32.98 -1.17
C ASP A 209 -20.55 32.31 0.04
N ARG A 210 -21.53 31.41 -0.13
CA ARG A 210 -22.28 30.81 0.97
C ARG A 210 -22.17 29.30 1.07
N PHE A 211 -22.06 28.61 -0.02
CA PHE A 211 -21.94 27.16 -0.02
C PHE A 211 -21.22 26.65 -1.26
N GLY A 212 -20.63 25.50 -1.10
CA GLY A 212 -20.02 24.74 -2.16
C GLY A 212 -20.44 23.28 -2.12
N VAL A 213 -20.51 22.65 -3.29
CA VAL A 213 -20.76 21.21 -3.44
C VAL A 213 -19.86 20.68 -4.53
N LEU A 214 -19.23 19.54 -4.27
CA LEU A 214 -18.43 18.79 -5.21
C LEU A 214 -18.85 17.33 -5.16
N VAL A 215 -18.97 16.70 -6.32
CA VAL A 215 -19.17 15.26 -6.47
C VAL A 215 -18.19 14.72 -7.49
N PHE A 216 -17.74 13.49 -7.29
CA PHE A 216 -16.87 12.78 -8.24
C PHE A 216 -17.21 11.28 -8.27
N ALA A 217 -16.85 10.66 -9.38
CA ALA A 217 -16.84 9.22 -9.53
C ALA A 217 -15.74 8.81 -10.52
N SER A 218 -15.16 7.65 -10.30
CA SER A 218 -14.19 7.04 -11.22
C SER A 218 -14.29 5.53 -11.19
N GLU A 219 -13.95 4.92 -12.31
CA GLU A 219 -13.76 3.50 -12.44
C GLU A 219 -12.59 3.23 -13.39
N THR A 220 -11.74 2.29 -13.01
CA THR A 220 -10.72 1.73 -13.89
C THR A 220 -10.88 0.22 -13.85
N ARG A 221 -11.05 -0.39 -15.02
CA ARG A 221 -11.11 -1.84 -15.18
C ARG A 221 -9.96 -2.29 -16.05
N ASN A 222 -9.33 -3.38 -15.65
CA ASN A 222 -8.21 -3.97 -16.39
C ASN A 222 -8.38 -5.48 -16.45
N GLU A 223 -8.31 -6.02 -17.65
CA GLU A 223 -8.11 -7.43 -17.90
C GLU A 223 -6.62 -7.65 -18.19
N GLN A 224 -6.02 -8.63 -17.55
CA GLN A 224 -4.58 -8.85 -17.62
C GLN A 224 -4.25 -10.33 -17.59
N VAL A 225 -3.21 -10.72 -18.31
CA VAL A 225 -2.54 -12.02 -18.15
C VAL A 225 -1.27 -11.79 -17.35
N THR A 226 -1.00 -12.69 -16.40
CA THR A 226 0.29 -12.76 -15.71
C THR A 226 0.76 -14.21 -15.69
N THR A 227 2.01 -14.43 -16.02
CA THR A 227 2.64 -15.75 -15.95
C THR A 227 3.73 -15.71 -14.89
N ASN A 228 3.68 -16.65 -13.96
CA ASN A 228 4.65 -16.74 -12.87
C ASN A 228 5.30 -18.11 -12.88
N LEU A 229 6.63 -18.11 -12.91
CA LEU A 229 7.40 -19.20 -12.33
C LEU A 229 7.46 -18.91 -10.84
N ASP A 230 6.86 -19.76 -10.02
CA ASP A 230 6.68 -19.52 -8.59
C ASP A 230 7.20 -20.75 -7.84
N ASP A 231 8.05 -20.51 -6.82
CA ASP A 231 8.54 -21.53 -5.94
C ASP A 231 9.40 -22.61 -6.62
N MET A 232 10.65 -22.28 -6.93
CA MET A 232 11.63 -23.25 -7.40
C MET A 232 12.57 -23.66 -6.27
N ASP A 233 12.20 -24.70 -5.51
CA ASP A 233 13.11 -25.30 -4.53
C ASP A 233 14.21 -26.10 -5.24
N SER A 234 15.44 -25.82 -4.88
CA SER A 234 16.60 -26.47 -5.48
C SER A 234 17.72 -26.75 -4.48
N THR A 235 18.43 -27.85 -4.70
CA THR A 235 19.68 -28.16 -4.00
C THR A 235 20.87 -27.77 -4.85
N TYR A 236 21.75 -26.93 -4.30
CA TYR A 236 22.99 -26.57 -4.97
C TYR A 236 23.98 -27.74 -5.00
N VAL A 237 24.55 -28.01 -6.17
CA VAL A 237 25.62 -28.98 -6.38
C VAL A 237 26.76 -28.34 -7.14
N ASP A 238 27.96 -28.96 -7.11
CA ASP A 238 29.09 -28.45 -7.89
C ASP A 238 28.76 -28.44 -9.39
N GLY A 239 28.72 -27.25 -9.97
CA GLY A 239 28.43 -27.01 -11.38
C GLY A 239 26.95 -26.72 -11.71
N GLY A 240 26.04 -26.61 -10.71
CA GLY A 240 24.64 -26.27 -10.99
C GLY A 240 23.68 -26.52 -9.84
N VAL A 241 22.42 -26.79 -10.17
CA VAL A 241 21.35 -27.08 -9.21
C VAL A 241 20.61 -28.36 -9.56
N ILE A 242 20.02 -29.00 -8.57
CA ILE A 242 19.06 -30.09 -8.73
C ILE A 242 17.75 -29.58 -8.14
N PRO A 243 16.72 -29.33 -8.98
CA PRO A 243 15.44 -28.88 -8.49
C PRO A 243 14.70 -30.00 -7.75
N SER A 244 13.98 -29.66 -6.69
CA SER A 244 13.12 -30.59 -5.95
C SER A 244 11.65 -30.34 -6.19
N THR A 245 11.23 -29.08 -6.15
CA THR A 245 9.86 -28.64 -6.43
C THR A 245 9.89 -27.44 -7.35
N ILE A 246 8.92 -27.39 -8.25
CA ILE A 246 8.66 -26.20 -9.06
C ILE A 246 7.16 -25.97 -9.17
N ARG A 247 6.77 -24.70 -9.15
CA ARG A 247 5.39 -24.26 -9.32
C ARG A 247 5.32 -23.24 -10.45
N THR A 248 4.38 -23.42 -11.35
CA THR A 248 4.10 -22.45 -12.41
C THR A 248 2.65 -22.04 -12.36
N ASN A 249 2.39 -20.77 -12.47
CA ASN A 249 1.05 -20.18 -12.46
C ASN A 249 0.82 -19.40 -13.76
N ASN A 250 -0.38 -19.52 -14.28
CA ASN A 250 -0.87 -18.60 -15.30
C ASN A 250 -2.19 -18.01 -14.82
N TYR A 251 -2.22 -16.70 -14.74
CA TYR A 251 -3.36 -15.94 -14.24
C TYR A 251 -4.07 -15.24 -15.40
N LEU A 252 -5.39 -15.32 -15.39
CA LEU A 252 -6.27 -14.36 -16.06
C LEU A 252 -6.89 -13.50 -14.95
N VAL A 253 -6.57 -12.23 -14.95
CA VAL A 253 -6.95 -11.29 -13.90
C VAL A 253 -7.93 -10.28 -14.47
N ASP A 254 -9.06 -10.06 -13.79
CA ASP A 254 -10.03 -9.00 -14.08
C ASP A 254 -10.20 -8.18 -12.81
N TYR A 255 -9.60 -6.99 -12.76
CA TYR A 255 -9.71 -6.13 -11.60
C TYR A 255 -10.28 -4.77 -11.92
N SER A 256 -11.06 -4.25 -10.98
CA SER A 256 -11.61 -2.89 -11.02
C SER A 256 -11.20 -2.10 -9.79
N ASN A 257 -11.05 -0.80 -10.00
CA ASN A 257 -10.85 0.17 -8.94
C ASN A 257 -11.89 1.27 -9.11
N GLU A 258 -12.82 1.32 -8.18
CA GLU A 258 -13.91 2.28 -8.18
C GLU A 258 -13.73 3.27 -7.04
N ALA A 259 -14.07 4.53 -7.29
CA ALA A 259 -14.17 5.53 -6.23
C ALA A 259 -15.34 6.48 -6.50
N SER A 260 -16.01 6.85 -5.45
CA SER A 260 -17.02 7.89 -5.47
C SER A 260 -16.93 8.76 -4.23
N GLY A 261 -17.43 9.99 -4.33
CA GLY A 261 -17.46 10.85 -3.17
C GLY A 261 -18.15 12.17 -3.39
N ALA A 262 -18.36 12.86 -2.27
CA ALA A 262 -19.01 14.15 -2.24
C ALA A 262 -18.43 15.03 -1.14
N THR A 263 -18.31 16.33 -1.43
CA THR A 263 -17.97 17.35 -0.43
C THR A 263 -19.03 18.43 -0.46
N GLY A 264 -19.56 18.75 0.73
CA GLY A 264 -20.46 19.88 0.93
C GLY A 264 -19.83 20.88 1.90
N GLU A 265 -19.87 22.15 1.58
CA GLU A 265 -19.32 23.23 2.40
C GLU A 265 -20.36 24.32 2.59
N PHE A 266 -20.40 24.88 3.80
CA PHE A 266 -21.20 26.05 4.12
C PHE A 266 -20.36 27.10 4.81
N TYR A 267 -20.31 28.30 4.21
CA TYR A 267 -19.51 29.41 4.69
C TYR A 267 -20.35 30.36 5.52
N PHE A 268 -19.83 30.76 6.67
CA PHE A 268 -20.54 31.62 7.60
C PHE A 268 -19.67 32.67 8.25
N GLY A 269 -20.25 33.80 8.61
CA GLY A 269 -19.56 34.88 9.32
C GLY A 269 -18.38 35.45 8.54
N SER A 270 -17.28 35.73 9.25
CA SER A 270 -16.05 36.29 8.70
C SER A 270 -14.98 35.20 8.50
N GLY A 271 -15.26 34.20 7.69
CA GLY A 271 -14.29 33.15 7.34
C GLY A 271 -14.45 31.82 8.11
N GLY A 272 -15.67 31.53 8.62
CA GLY A 272 -15.96 30.21 9.15
C GLY A 272 -16.54 29.29 8.07
N ARG A 273 -16.26 28.00 8.21
CA ARG A 273 -16.76 26.95 7.31
C ARG A 273 -17.21 25.74 8.13
N ILE A 274 -18.34 25.14 7.74
CA ILE A 274 -18.72 23.80 8.11
C ILE A 274 -18.62 22.96 6.84
N PHE A 275 -18.06 21.77 6.93
CA PHE A 275 -17.95 20.88 5.79
C PHE A 275 -18.28 19.44 6.16
N TYR A 276 -18.77 18.72 5.17
CA TYR A 276 -18.92 17.28 5.21
C TYR A 276 -18.25 16.70 3.98
N LYS A 277 -17.43 15.67 4.19
CA LYS A 277 -16.75 14.92 3.15
C LYS A 277 -17.13 13.46 3.24
N TYR A 278 -17.41 12.87 2.10
CA TYR A 278 -17.65 11.45 1.91
C TYR A 278 -16.70 10.93 0.84
N LEU A 279 -16.04 9.82 1.12
CA LEU A 279 -15.21 9.06 0.21
C LEU A 279 -15.56 7.59 0.35
N ASP A 280 -15.80 6.92 -0.77
CA ASP A 280 -15.99 5.49 -0.89
C ASP A 280 -15.09 4.98 -1.99
N THR A 281 -14.32 3.93 -1.70
CA THR A 281 -13.44 3.26 -2.66
C THR A 281 -13.61 1.75 -2.56
N GLU A 282 -13.63 1.09 -3.71
CA GLU A 282 -13.65 -0.36 -3.83
C GLU A 282 -12.57 -0.82 -4.80
N PHE A 283 -11.76 -1.75 -4.37
CA PHE A 283 -10.86 -2.52 -5.20
C PHE A 283 -11.36 -3.96 -5.24
N LEU A 284 -11.81 -4.40 -6.41
CA LEU A 284 -12.34 -5.75 -6.66
C LEU A 284 -11.45 -6.45 -7.69
N ASP A 285 -10.99 -7.63 -7.34
CA ASP A 285 -10.10 -8.43 -8.17
C ASP A 285 -10.60 -9.87 -8.27
N PHE A 286 -10.70 -10.36 -9.49
CA PHE A 286 -10.99 -11.75 -9.80
C PHE A 286 -9.76 -12.35 -10.48
N GLU A 287 -9.18 -13.34 -9.83
CA GLU A 287 -8.02 -14.07 -10.35
C GLU A 287 -8.40 -15.48 -10.76
N GLU A 288 -8.28 -15.77 -12.05
CA GLU A 288 -8.41 -17.12 -12.59
C GLU A 288 -7.01 -17.73 -12.72
N ARG A 289 -6.57 -18.47 -11.66
CA ARG A 289 -5.24 -19.08 -11.63
C ARG A 289 -5.28 -20.53 -12.08
N ASN A 290 -4.46 -20.84 -13.06
CA ASN A 290 -4.15 -22.19 -13.51
C ASN A 290 -2.73 -22.53 -13.06
N GLN A 291 -2.60 -23.43 -12.07
CA GLN A 291 -1.33 -23.80 -11.47
C GLN A 291 -0.95 -25.24 -11.80
N TRP A 292 0.34 -25.44 -12.08
CA TRP A 292 0.99 -26.72 -12.05
C TRP A 292 2.08 -26.71 -10.99
N GLN A 293 2.08 -27.71 -10.10
CA GLN A 293 3.19 -28.01 -9.21
C GLN A 293 3.80 -29.36 -9.57
N ILE A 294 5.12 -29.43 -9.57
CA ILE A 294 5.92 -30.61 -9.87
C ILE A 294 6.86 -30.86 -8.70
N ASP A 295 6.70 -32.01 -8.00
CA ASP A 295 7.65 -32.49 -7.02
C ASP A 295 8.49 -33.58 -7.67
N LEU A 296 9.76 -33.28 -7.92
CA LEU A 296 10.68 -34.20 -8.56
C LEU A 296 11.17 -35.23 -7.54
N ARG A 297 10.82 -36.50 -7.75
CA ARG A 297 11.14 -37.62 -6.85
C ARG A 297 11.89 -38.72 -7.55
N GLY A 298 12.76 -39.41 -6.80
CA GLY A 298 13.48 -40.56 -7.32
C GLY A 298 14.41 -40.24 -8.48
N ILE A 299 14.94 -39.02 -8.53
CA ILE A 299 15.79 -38.54 -9.64
C ILE A 299 16.90 -39.55 -9.96
N GLU A 300 16.91 -40.08 -11.17
CA GLU A 300 17.90 -41.04 -11.67
C GLU A 300 19.04 -40.34 -12.38
N ASN A 301 20.28 -40.68 -11.99
CA ASN A 301 21.51 -40.18 -12.58
C ASN A 301 21.53 -38.66 -12.75
N PRO A 302 21.27 -37.88 -11.68
CA PRO A 302 21.24 -36.46 -11.80
C PRO A 302 22.59 -35.91 -12.23
N THR A 303 22.57 -35.04 -13.23
CA THR A 303 23.69 -34.18 -13.57
C THR A 303 23.34 -32.77 -13.06
N PRO A 304 24.33 -31.91 -12.83
CA PRO A 304 24.02 -30.52 -12.54
C PRO A 304 23.08 -29.96 -13.64
N ASN A 305 21.96 -29.40 -13.21
CA ASN A 305 20.93 -28.76 -14.04
C ASN A 305 20.06 -29.68 -14.87
N THR A 306 20.34 -30.97 -15.05
CA THR A 306 19.51 -31.86 -15.88
C THR A 306 19.31 -33.22 -15.22
N GLY A 307 18.15 -33.83 -15.46
CA GLY A 307 17.85 -35.16 -14.97
C GLY A 307 16.48 -35.70 -15.40
N TYR A 308 16.18 -36.91 -14.90
CA TYR A 308 14.91 -37.57 -15.09
C TYR A 308 14.36 -38.03 -13.75
N ALA A 309 13.12 -37.69 -13.41
CA ALA A 309 12.40 -38.09 -12.22
C ALA A 309 11.28 -39.06 -12.62
N PRO A 310 11.47 -40.39 -12.46
CA PRO A 310 10.50 -41.43 -12.94
C PRO A 310 9.21 -41.46 -12.12
N ASP A 311 9.20 -40.92 -10.90
CA ASP A 311 8.07 -40.90 -9.96
C ASP A 311 7.78 -39.46 -9.51
N ALA A 312 7.86 -38.51 -10.44
CA ALA A 312 7.47 -37.15 -10.14
C ALA A 312 5.99 -37.09 -9.79
N ARG A 313 5.64 -36.24 -8.86
CA ARG A 313 4.28 -36.05 -8.35
C ARG A 313 3.99 -34.58 -8.25
N GLY A 314 2.72 -34.27 -8.25
CA GLY A 314 2.34 -32.90 -8.00
C GLY A 314 0.86 -32.73 -7.97
N ASN A 315 0.47 -31.52 -8.19
CA ASN A 315 -0.94 -31.16 -8.23
C ASN A 315 -1.21 -30.11 -9.31
N ARG A 316 -2.46 -30.02 -9.65
CA ARG A 316 -3.03 -28.92 -10.41
C ARG A 316 -4.03 -28.20 -9.52
N ALA A 317 -3.79 -26.95 -9.22
CA ALA A 317 -4.72 -26.10 -8.50
C ALA A 317 -5.45 -25.18 -9.47
N LEU A 318 -6.77 -25.12 -9.33
CA LEU A 318 -7.69 -24.46 -10.25
C LEU A 318 -8.50 -23.44 -9.45
N GLU A 319 -8.04 -22.22 -9.43
CA GLU A 319 -8.61 -21.14 -8.61
C GLU A 319 -9.39 -20.18 -9.48
N TYR A 320 -10.55 -19.77 -8.97
CA TYR A 320 -11.20 -18.52 -9.32
C TYR A 320 -11.37 -17.72 -8.04
N GLY A 321 -10.36 -16.92 -7.71
CA GLY A 321 -10.28 -16.16 -6.48
C GLY A 321 -11.03 -14.84 -6.60
N LYS A 322 -11.65 -14.42 -5.51
CA LYS A 322 -12.23 -13.09 -5.34
C LYS A 322 -11.51 -12.37 -4.21
N TYR A 323 -10.99 -11.17 -4.50
CA TYR A 323 -10.41 -10.27 -3.51
C TYR A 323 -11.19 -8.96 -3.54
N ASN A 324 -11.58 -8.46 -2.37
CA ASN A 324 -12.32 -7.22 -2.27
C ASN A 324 -11.80 -6.37 -1.12
N ASN A 325 -11.42 -5.12 -1.40
CA ASN A 325 -11.01 -4.15 -0.41
C ASN A 325 -11.85 -2.90 -0.57
N THR A 326 -12.51 -2.49 0.50
CA THR A 326 -13.32 -1.26 0.52
C THR A 326 -12.83 -0.31 1.60
N THR A 327 -12.91 0.98 1.33
CA THR A 327 -12.67 2.03 2.31
C THR A 327 -13.79 3.05 2.22
N GLU A 328 -14.50 3.25 3.31
CA GLU A 328 -15.53 4.26 3.45
C GLU A 328 -15.11 5.28 4.51
N VAL A 329 -15.14 6.58 4.16
CA VAL A 329 -14.71 7.67 5.05
C VAL A 329 -15.78 8.74 5.10
N HIS A 330 -16.27 9.03 6.30
CA HIS A 330 -17.13 10.15 6.60
C HIS A 330 -16.43 11.14 7.48
N THR A 331 -16.34 12.39 7.07
CA THR A 331 -15.75 13.45 7.89
C THR A 331 -16.69 14.64 7.97
N LEU A 332 -17.09 15.00 9.18
CA LEU A 332 -17.78 16.26 9.49
C LEU A 332 -16.80 17.19 10.20
N GLY A 333 -16.63 18.40 9.68
CA GLY A 333 -15.70 19.33 10.27
C GLY A 333 -16.19 20.78 10.24
N THR A 334 -15.53 21.60 11.02
CA THR A 334 -15.72 23.05 11.01
C THR A 334 -14.39 23.74 11.26
N ASP A 335 -14.14 24.81 10.56
CA ASP A 335 -13.04 25.75 10.84
C ASP A 335 -13.60 27.16 10.95
N PHE A 336 -13.16 27.91 11.96
CA PHE A 336 -13.67 29.26 12.20
C PHE A 336 -12.72 30.10 13.08
N PRO A 337 -12.68 31.39 12.87
CA PRO A 337 -11.91 32.29 13.71
C PRO A 337 -12.63 32.58 15.02
N VAL A 338 -11.89 32.54 16.15
CA VAL A 338 -12.34 32.96 17.49
C VAL A 338 -11.31 33.91 18.07
N ALA A 339 -11.64 35.21 18.16
CA ALA A 339 -10.68 36.24 18.48
C ALA A 339 -9.46 36.22 17.53
N ASN A 340 -8.28 35.90 18.04
CA ASN A 340 -7.06 35.78 17.25
C ASN A 340 -6.66 34.30 16.98
N TRP A 341 -7.53 33.34 17.31
CA TRP A 341 -7.33 31.93 17.04
C TRP A 341 -8.12 31.51 15.80
N LYS A 342 -7.53 30.66 15.00
CA LYS A 342 -8.24 29.80 14.05
C LYS A 342 -8.44 28.45 14.72
N VAL A 343 -9.67 27.99 14.78
CA VAL A 343 -10.06 26.73 15.43
C VAL A 343 -10.59 25.81 14.35
N GLU A 344 -10.13 24.56 14.39
CA GLU A 344 -10.61 23.50 13.54
C GLU A 344 -11.03 22.30 14.39
N VAL A 345 -12.20 21.73 14.10
CA VAL A 345 -12.73 20.53 14.76
C VAL A 345 -13.19 19.56 13.67
N ARG A 346 -12.79 18.30 13.79
CA ARG A 346 -13.21 17.22 12.88
C ARG A 346 -13.65 16.01 13.67
N VAL A 347 -14.67 15.34 13.15
CA VAL A 347 -15.10 14.00 13.55
C VAL A 347 -15.11 13.17 12.31
N SER A 348 -14.43 12.03 12.35
CA SER A 348 -14.39 11.11 11.22
C SER A 348 -14.76 9.71 11.67
N ASP A 349 -15.48 9.02 10.80
CA ASP A 349 -15.84 7.61 10.91
C ASP A 349 -15.32 6.91 9.65
N ILE A 350 -14.52 5.86 9.83
CA ILE A 350 -13.77 5.19 8.77
C ILE A 350 -14.02 3.70 8.91
N GLU A 351 -14.52 3.09 7.85
CA GLU A 351 -14.70 1.64 7.76
C GLU A 351 -13.83 1.10 6.63
N LEU A 352 -13.00 0.08 6.95
CA LEU A 352 -12.18 -0.63 5.97
C LEU A 352 -12.53 -2.12 6.03
N LYS A 353 -12.72 -2.72 4.87
CA LYS A 353 -12.95 -4.16 4.74
C LYS A 353 -11.95 -4.75 3.76
N SER A 354 -11.41 -5.90 4.13
CA SER A 354 -10.59 -6.73 3.25
C SER A 354 -11.12 -8.14 3.29
N GLU A 355 -11.46 -8.67 2.13
CA GLU A 355 -12.00 -10.02 2.00
C GLU A 355 -11.31 -10.74 0.85
N TYR A 356 -10.98 -12.03 1.05
CA TYR A 356 -10.62 -12.92 -0.04
C TYR A 356 -11.36 -14.26 0.09
N TRP A 357 -11.67 -14.84 -1.06
CA TRP A 357 -12.37 -16.12 -1.14
C TRP A 357 -11.89 -16.95 -2.32
N LEU A 358 -11.28 -18.08 -2.03
CA LEU A 358 -10.54 -18.92 -2.95
C LEU A 358 -11.00 -20.39 -2.84
N PRO A 359 -12.20 -20.74 -3.30
CA PRO A 359 -12.62 -22.14 -3.39
C PRO A 359 -11.94 -22.80 -4.60
N LEU A 360 -11.00 -23.68 -4.35
CA LEU A 360 -10.19 -24.28 -5.40
C LEU A 360 -10.19 -25.81 -5.40
N PRO A 361 -10.45 -26.46 -6.54
CA PRO A 361 -10.12 -27.86 -6.81
C PRO A 361 -8.61 -28.07 -6.79
N TYR A 362 -8.19 -29.20 -6.21
CA TYR A 362 -6.80 -29.56 -6.02
C TYR A 362 -6.56 -30.99 -6.51
N MET A 363 -6.01 -31.16 -7.71
CA MET A 363 -5.98 -32.43 -8.43
C MET A 363 -4.57 -33.01 -8.43
N GLY A 364 -4.31 -34.04 -7.60
CA GLY A 364 -3.02 -34.74 -7.56
C GLY A 364 -2.78 -35.62 -8.79
N TRP A 365 -1.54 -35.68 -9.27
CA TRP A 365 -1.09 -36.49 -10.41
C TRP A 365 0.29 -37.12 -10.15
N SER A 366 0.68 -38.12 -10.96
CA SER A 366 2.04 -38.67 -11.02
C SER A 366 2.42 -39.02 -12.46
N ASP A 367 3.69 -38.80 -12.83
CA ASP A 367 4.24 -39.14 -14.14
C ASP A 367 5.78 -39.13 -14.10
N GLY A 368 6.43 -39.62 -15.13
CA GLY A 368 7.86 -39.41 -15.36
C GLY A 368 8.10 -38.00 -15.94
N VAL A 369 9.10 -37.28 -15.39
CA VAL A 369 9.44 -35.92 -15.80
C VAL A 369 10.93 -35.79 -16.06
N THR A 370 11.28 -35.39 -17.30
CA THR A 370 12.63 -34.90 -17.63
C THR A 370 12.71 -33.41 -17.37
N TYR A 371 13.80 -32.96 -16.72
CA TYR A 371 14.01 -31.53 -16.47
C TYR A 371 15.35 -31.06 -17.02
N ASP A 372 15.39 -29.80 -17.45
CA ASP A 372 16.59 -29.01 -17.77
C ASP A 372 16.45 -27.61 -17.16
N VAL A 373 17.27 -27.32 -16.16
CA VAL A 373 17.35 -26.03 -15.47
C VAL A 373 18.72 -25.38 -15.69
N THR A 374 19.33 -25.63 -16.85
CA THR A 374 20.61 -24.99 -17.24
C THR A 374 20.49 -23.47 -17.24
N ASP A 375 19.35 -22.97 -17.67
CA ASP A 375 18.89 -21.61 -17.42
C ASP A 375 17.81 -21.65 -16.34
N PRO A 376 18.12 -21.28 -15.09
CA PRO A 376 17.11 -21.30 -14.01
C PRO A 376 15.96 -20.34 -14.23
N SER A 377 16.16 -19.31 -15.05
CA SER A 377 15.11 -18.33 -15.38
C SER A 377 14.20 -18.82 -16.51
N ASP A 378 14.59 -19.88 -17.24
CA ASP A 378 13.79 -20.49 -18.30
C ASP A 378 13.91 -22.03 -18.25
N PRO A 379 13.47 -22.67 -17.13
CA PRO A 379 13.56 -24.12 -16.98
C PRO A 379 12.64 -24.84 -17.95
N VAL A 380 13.04 -26.05 -18.35
CA VAL A 380 12.25 -26.88 -19.28
C VAL A 380 11.87 -28.19 -18.60
N PHE A 381 10.57 -28.52 -18.60
CA PHE A 381 10.03 -29.78 -18.10
C PHE A 381 9.27 -30.50 -19.19
N THR A 382 9.57 -31.80 -19.34
CA THR A 382 8.90 -32.69 -20.29
C THR A 382 8.32 -33.91 -19.59
N PHE A 383 7.02 -34.08 -19.68
CA PHE A 383 6.27 -35.21 -19.10
C PHE A 383 6.31 -36.40 -20.05
N ASP A 384 6.37 -37.61 -19.53
CA ASP A 384 6.24 -38.84 -20.31
C ASP A 384 4.84 -38.98 -20.94
N THR A 385 3.82 -38.54 -20.21
CA THR A 385 2.42 -38.47 -20.66
C THR A 385 2.07 -37.03 -21.05
N PRO A 386 1.40 -36.80 -22.20
CA PRO A 386 0.89 -35.45 -22.50
C PRO A 386 0.02 -34.90 -21.37
N LEU A 387 0.19 -33.61 -21.01
CA LEU A 387 -0.51 -33.00 -19.87
C LEU A 387 -2.04 -33.20 -19.92
N ALA A 388 -2.64 -33.13 -21.12
CA ALA A 388 -4.09 -33.33 -21.29
C ALA A 388 -4.56 -34.77 -21.02
N ASP A 389 -3.63 -35.74 -21.06
CA ASP A 389 -3.90 -37.18 -20.86
C ASP A 389 -3.52 -37.63 -19.45
N LEU A 390 -2.87 -36.76 -18.64
CA LEU A 390 -2.52 -37.10 -17.25
C LEU A 390 -3.76 -37.54 -16.46
N GLN A 391 -3.61 -38.61 -15.70
CA GLN A 391 -4.65 -39.07 -14.80
C GLN A 391 -4.45 -38.46 -13.42
N TYR A 392 -5.54 -37.98 -12.81
CA TYR A 392 -5.53 -37.52 -11.46
C TYR A 392 -5.62 -38.67 -10.45
N ASP A 393 -4.59 -38.85 -9.65
CA ASP A 393 -4.45 -39.99 -8.76
C ASP A 393 -5.09 -39.73 -7.40
N PRO A 394 -6.15 -40.51 -7.03
CA PRO A 394 -6.78 -40.37 -5.72
C PRO A 394 -5.89 -40.77 -4.55
N ILE A 395 -4.83 -41.52 -4.77
CA ILE A 395 -3.94 -42.00 -3.70
C ILE A 395 -3.09 -40.86 -3.15
N PHE A 396 -2.77 -39.87 -3.97
CA PHE A 396 -1.94 -38.72 -3.61
C PHE A 396 -2.73 -37.49 -3.10
N SER A 397 -4.04 -37.48 -3.26
CA SER A 397 -4.91 -36.44 -2.74
C SER A 397 -6.06 -37.08 -1.96
N VAL A 398 -5.85 -37.24 -0.67
CA VAL A 398 -6.94 -37.50 0.28
C VAL A 398 -7.88 -36.29 0.31
N ILE A 399 -7.36 -35.10 -0.05
CA ILE A 399 -8.05 -33.82 -0.15
C ILE A 399 -7.99 -33.40 -1.61
N ASP A 400 -9.12 -33.13 -2.23
CA ASP A 400 -9.20 -32.64 -3.62
C ASP A 400 -9.93 -31.30 -3.74
N PHE A 401 -10.19 -30.67 -2.62
CA PHE A 401 -10.81 -29.34 -2.54
C PHE A 401 -10.30 -28.57 -1.31
N VAL A 402 -10.04 -27.30 -1.50
CA VAL A 402 -9.70 -26.36 -0.42
C VAL A 402 -10.55 -25.12 -0.58
N ASN A 403 -11.15 -24.64 0.49
CA ASN A 403 -11.84 -23.37 0.55
C ASN A 403 -11.01 -22.42 1.43
N PHE A 404 -10.10 -21.67 0.81
CA PHE A 404 -9.38 -20.60 1.49
C PHE A 404 -10.26 -19.36 1.56
N TRP A 405 -10.26 -18.73 2.70
CA TRP A 405 -10.96 -17.48 2.87
C TRP A 405 -10.36 -16.66 4.01
N GLY A 406 -10.60 -15.38 3.95
CA GLY A 406 -10.31 -14.49 5.06
C GLY A 406 -11.10 -13.20 4.91
N ARG A 407 -11.33 -12.56 6.02
CA ARG A 407 -11.91 -11.21 6.09
C ARG A 407 -11.35 -10.48 7.29
N THR A 408 -11.19 -9.18 7.12
CA THR A 408 -10.91 -8.25 8.21
C THR A 408 -11.78 -7.02 8.03
N ASN A 409 -12.44 -6.62 9.09
CA ASN A 409 -13.18 -5.37 9.19
C ASN A 409 -12.47 -4.49 10.22
N THR A 410 -12.11 -3.28 9.83
CA THR A 410 -11.50 -2.29 10.72
C THR A 410 -12.39 -1.06 10.76
N GLU A 411 -12.86 -0.71 11.94
CA GLU A 411 -13.59 0.52 12.21
C GLU A 411 -12.68 1.49 12.94
N ASN A 412 -12.68 2.76 12.52
CA ASN A 412 -11.87 3.80 13.15
C ASN A 412 -12.68 5.08 13.33
N GLN A 413 -12.84 5.51 14.57
CA GLN A 413 -13.50 6.75 14.94
C GLN A 413 -12.47 7.76 15.43
N GLN A 414 -12.41 8.90 14.76
CA GLN A 414 -11.47 9.97 15.09
C GLN A 414 -12.18 11.25 15.51
N PHE A 415 -11.69 11.84 16.57
CA PHE A 415 -11.97 13.23 16.92
C PHE A 415 -10.67 14.01 16.91
N LYS A 416 -10.62 15.12 16.16
CA LYS A 416 -9.45 15.98 16.05
C LYS A 416 -9.84 17.43 16.35
N PHE A 417 -9.06 18.09 17.19
CA PHE A 417 -9.15 19.51 17.51
C PHE A 417 -7.81 20.17 17.28
N ASP A 418 -7.80 21.22 16.49
CA ASP A 418 -6.63 22.05 16.24
C ASP A 418 -6.97 23.53 16.52
N ALA A 419 -6.03 24.25 17.10
CA ALA A 419 -6.15 25.70 17.28
C ALA A 419 -4.80 26.37 17.01
N ASP A 420 -4.80 27.35 16.13
CA ASP A 420 -3.61 28.12 15.78
C ASP A 420 -3.82 29.63 15.99
N THR A 421 -2.75 30.31 16.36
CA THR A 421 -2.74 31.76 16.57
C THR A 421 -1.36 32.32 16.27
N SER A 422 -1.30 33.62 16.03
CA SER A 422 -0.04 34.36 15.95
C SER A 422 0.26 35.06 17.29
N ASN A 423 1.53 35.03 17.71
CA ASN A 423 2.04 35.71 18.88
C ASN A 423 3.29 36.54 18.54
N ALA A 424 3.94 37.16 19.54
CA ALA A 424 5.12 37.97 19.30
C ALA A 424 6.33 37.24 18.76
N LEU A 425 6.37 35.90 18.86
CA LEU A 425 7.44 35.06 18.34
C LEU A 425 7.13 34.51 16.93
N GLY A 426 5.85 34.45 16.54
CA GLY A 426 5.42 33.88 15.26
C GLY A 426 4.10 33.14 15.40
N ALA A 427 4.00 31.92 14.85
CA ALA A 427 2.79 31.10 14.91
C ALA A 427 2.86 30.06 16.02
N PHE A 428 1.78 29.94 16.79
CA PHE A 428 1.62 28.92 17.83
C PHE A 428 0.41 28.04 17.51
N LYS A 429 0.61 26.72 17.55
CA LYS A 429 -0.43 25.73 17.30
C LYS A 429 -0.49 24.73 18.45
N LEU A 430 -1.69 24.32 18.82
CA LEU A 430 -1.94 23.25 19.77
C LEU A 430 -3.11 22.40 19.28
N GLY A 431 -3.19 21.16 19.74
CA GLY A 431 -4.31 20.29 19.41
C GLY A 431 -4.38 19.03 20.24
N ALA A 432 -5.47 18.32 20.02
CA ALA A 432 -5.76 17.02 20.61
C ALA A 432 -6.39 16.11 19.56
N LYS A 433 -6.07 14.82 19.63
CA LYS A 433 -6.71 13.78 18.84
C LYS A 433 -7.11 12.62 19.74
N PHE A 434 -8.29 12.12 19.54
CA PHE A 434 -8.75 10.82 20.03
C PHE A 434 -8.99 9.91 18.84
N ASP A 435 -8.46 8.69 18.89
CA ASP A 435 -8.46 7.72 17.82
C ASP A 435 -8.84 6.36 18.40
N GLN A 436 -10.02 5.86 18.10
CA GLN A 436 -10.48 4.54 18.52
C GLN A 436 -10.55 3.64 17.32
N ARG A 437 -9.87 2.49 17.39
CA ARG A 437 -9.74 1.52 16.31
C ARG A 437 -10.20 0.15 16.80
N GLU A 438 -11.11 -0.46 16.08
CA GLU A 438 -11.57 -1.83 16.33
C GLU A 438 -11.28 -2.66 15.09
N ALA A 439 -10.59 -3.80 15.23
CA ALA A 439 -10.36 -4.74 14.14
C ALA A 439 -10.90 -6.11 14.50
N LEU A 440 -11.77 -6.62 13.65
CA LEU A 440 -12.35 -7.95 13.75
C LEU A 440 -12.13 -8.71 12.45
N GLY A 441 -11.44 -9.83 12.53
CA GLY A 441 -11.14 -10.63 11.35
C GLY A 441 -10.96 -12.10 11.66
N GLY A 442 -10.85 -12.88 10.59
CA GLY A 442 -10.57 -14.30 10.68
C GLY A 442 -10.29 -14.88 9.30
N SER A 443 -9.55 -15.99 9.32
CA SER A 443 -9.21 -16.75 8.10
C SER A 443 -9.22 -18.24 8.41
N ALA A 444 -9.41 -19.06 7.39
CA ALA A 444 -9.25 -20.50 7.46
C ALA A 444 -8.94 -21.12 6.09
N ALA A 445 -8.37 -22.31 6.16
CA ALA A 445 -8.21 -23.22 5.03
C ALA A 445 -9.08 -24.48 5.25
N ASN A 446 -10.31 -24.46 4.77
CA ASN A 446 -11.23 -25.57 4.97
C ASN A 446 -11.02 -26.64 3.91
N TYR A 447 -10.41 -27.74 4.30
CA TYR A 447 -10.10 -28.86 3.42
C TYR A 447 -11.30 -29.80 3.29
N GLY A 448 -11.52 -30.33 2.09
CA GLY A 448 -12.64 -31.22 1.82
C GLY A 448 -12.47 -32.09 0.57
N LEU A 449 -13.59 -32.69 0.16
CA LEU A 449 -13.69 -33.48 -1.05
C LEU A 449 -14.69 -32.83 -2.01
N LEU A 450 -14.35 -32.77 -3.27
CA LEU A 450 -15.23 -32.28 -4.35
C LEU A 450 -16.58 -33.02 -4.40
N ALA A 451 -16.58 -34.31 -4.02
CA ALA A 451 -17.79 -35.13 -3.94
C ALA A 451 -18.84 -34.60 -2.97
N GLN A 452 -18.44 -33.84 -1.94
CA GLN A 452 -19.35 -33.18 -0.99
C GLN A 452 -20.22 -32.13 -1.69
N TYR A 453 -19.70 -31.55 -2.77
CA TYR A 453 -20.34 -30.50 -3.59
C TYR A 453 -20.88 -31.03 -4.92
N GLY A 454 -20.99 -32.35 -5.06
CA GLY A 454 -21.55 -33.01 -6.24
C GLY A 454 -20.63 -33.04 -7.44
N LEU A 455 -19.33 -32.72 -7.29
CA LEU A 455 -18.33 -32.82 -8.33
C LEU A 455 -17.46 -34.07 -8.16
N SER A 456 -17.07 -34.68 -9.30
CA SER A 456 -16.07 -35.75 -9.35
C SER A 456 -14.81 -35.20 -10.03
N ARG A 457 -13.67 -35.86 -9.82
CA ARG A 457 -12.42 -35.53 -10.55
C ARG A 457 -12.58 -35.59 -12.05
N GLU A 458 -13.36 -36.55 -12.53
CA GLU A 458 -13.68 -36.66 -13.97
C GLU A 458 -14.52 -35.46 -14.44
N ALA A 459 -15.44 -34.97 -13.62
CA ALA A 459 -16.19 -33.76 -13.94
C ALA A 459 -15.27 -32.52 -14.01
N VAL A 460 -14.31 -32.39 -13.10
CA VAL A 460 -13.30 -31.28 -13.13
C VAL A 460 -12.50 -31.35 -14.43
N LYS A 461 -12.03 -32.51 -14.83
CA LYS A 461 -11.31 -32.70 -16.11
C LYS A 461 -12.14 -32.24 -17.32
N GLY A 462 -13.47 -32.32 -17.24
CA GLY A 462 -14.37 -31.81 -18.27
C GLY A 462 -14.34 -30.28 -18.49
N TYR A 463 -13.78 -29.53 -17.58
CA TYR A 463 -13.59 -28.06 -17.69
C TYR A 463 -12.24 -27.70 -18.31
N GLU A 464 -11.33 -28.64 -18.49
CA GLU A 464 -10.05 -28.40 -19.13
C GLU A 464 -10.24 -28.02 -20.62
N GLN A 465 -9.40 -27.10 -21.07
CA GLN A 465 -9.36 -26.59 -22.44
C GLN A 465 -8.00 -26.90 -23.09
N PRO A 466 -7.70 -28.16 -23.40
CA PRO A 466 -6.38 -28.54 -23.90
C PRO A 466 -5.97 -27.86 -25.22
N ASP A 467 -6.95 -27.39 -26.00
CA ASP A 467 -6.71 -26.63 -27.24
C ASP A 467 -6.42 -25.13 -26.98
N ARG A 468 -6.65 -24.65 -25.78
CA ARG A 468 -6.33 -23.28 -25.34
C ARG A 468 -5.06 -23.32 -24.51
N LEU A 469 -3.92 -23.25 -25.15
CA LEU A 469 -2.62 -23.26 -24.52
C LEU A 469 -2.34 -21.91 -23.85
N TRP A 470 -1.48 -21.94 -22.83
CA TRP A 470 -0.89 -20.74 -22.27
C TRP A 470 -0.07 -20.02 -23.35
N PHE A 471 0.18 -18.75 -23.15
CA PHE A 471 0.93 -17.95 -24.12
C PHE A 471 2.33 -18.52 -24.33
N THR A 472 2.76 -18.60 -25.59
CA THR A 472 4.03 -19.22 -25.98
C THR A 472 5.17 -18.22 -26.13
N ASP A 473 4.86 -16.95 -26.11
CA ASP A 473 5.78 -15.81 -26.17
C ASP A 473 6.29 -15.37 -24.78
N VAL A 474 5.84 -16.02 -23.72
CA VAL A 474 6.32 -15.89 -22.36
C VAL A 474 6.95 -17.20 -21.88
N ARG A 475 7.73 -17.12 -20.82
CA ARG A 475 8.31 -18.29 -20.16
C ARG A 475 7.22 -19.26 -19.73
N ASN A 476 7.27 -20.44 -20.26
CA ASN A 476 6.30 -21.49 -19.98
C ASN A 476 7.00 -22.85 -19.89
N PRO A 477 7.62 -23.15 -18.75
CA PRO A 477 8.45 -24.33 -18.58
C PRO A 477 7.71 -25.66 -18.73
N ILE A 478 6.37 -25.65 -18.64
CA ILE A 478 5.53 -26.86 -18.69
C ILE A 478 4.71 -26.97 -19.98
N GLY A 479 4.44 -25.83 -20.65
CA GLY A 479 3.55 -25.82 -21.82
C GLY A 479 2.08 -26.03 -21.46
N GLY A 480 1.63 -25.47 -20.34
CA GLY A 480 0.29 -25.65 -19.78
C GLY A 480 -0.88 -25.19 -20.67
N PHE A 481 -2.08 -25.46 -20.22
CA PHE A 481 -3.33 -25.07 -20.88
C PHE A 481 -4.34 -24.53 -19.84
N TYR A 482 -5.29 -23.75 -20.30
CA TYR A 482 -6.33 -23.17 -19.45
C TYR A 482 -7.40 -24.19 -19.06
N THR A 483 -8.02 -23.94 -17.93
CA THR A 483 -9.25 -24.57 -17.47
C THR A 483 -10.29 -23.47 -17.29
N ASP A 484 -11.54 -23.74 -17.48
CA ASP A 484 -12.66 -22.85 -17.14
C ASP A 484 -12.86 -22.86 -15.60
N ASN A 485 -11.99 -22.16 -14.89
CA ASN A 485 -12.03 -22.12 -13.42
C ASN A 485 -13.26 -21.36 -12.92
N LYS A 486 -13.74 -20.36 -13.69
CA LYS A 486 -14.99 -19.70 -13.37
C LYS A 486 -16.18 -20.65 -13.42
N GLY A 487 -16.25 -21.47 -14.45
CA GLY A 487 -17.27 -22.51 -14.55
C GLY A 487 -17.21 -23.54 -13.42
N LEU A 488 -16.00 -23.90 -12.96
CA LEU A 488 -15.79 -24.74 -11.78
C LEU A 488 -16.25 -24.06 -10.50
N PHE A 489 -15.92 -22.80 -10.31
CA PHE A 489 -16.38 -21.98 -9.17
C PHE A 489 -17.91 -21.93 -9.14
N ASP A 490 -18.55 -21.62 -10.28
CA ASP A 490 -20.02 -21.57 -10.39
C ASP A 490 -20.65 -22.93 -10.03
N ALA A 491 -20.03 -24.05 -10.42
CA ALA A 491 -20.49 -25.39 -10.09
C ALA A 491 -20.30 -25.72 -8.59
N LEU A 492 -19.19 -25.30 -7.97
CA LEU A 492 -18.95 -25.45 -6.53
C LEU A 492 -19.98 -24.68 -5.71
N VAL A 493 -20.24 -23.43 -6.08
CA VAL A 493 -21.26 -22.58 -5.42
C VAL A 493 -22.66 -23.21 -5.59
N ALA A 494 -23.00 -23.71 -6.79
CA ALA A 494 -24.25 -24.41 -7.01
C ALA A 494 -24.34 -25.72 -6.21
N GLY A 495 -23.22 -26.35 -5.92
CA GLY A 495 -23.06 -27.54 -5.07
C GLY A 495 -23.13 -27.25 -3.57
N GLY A 496 -23.17 -25.97 -3.16
CA GLY A 496 -23.32 -25.55 -1.77
C GLY A 496 -22.07 -24.98 -1.11
N VAL A 497 -20.98 -24.71 -1.86
CA VAL A 497 -19.85 -23.94 -1.33
C VAL A 497 -20.30 -22.51 -1.09
N VAL A 498 -20.02 -22.00 0.09
CA VAL A 498 -20.37 -20.63 0.50
C VAL A 498 -19.14 -19.92 1.03
N PHE A 499 -19.16 -18.59 0.98
CA PHE A 499 -18.18 -17.77 1.70
C PHE A 499 -18.46 -17.93 3.21
N PRO A 500 -17.50 -18.46 4.02
CA PRO A 500 -17.76 -18.75 5.41
C PRO A 500 -17.94 -17.51 6.28
N GLY A 501 -18.54 -17.69 7.46
CA GLY A 501 -18.61 -16.66 8.48
C GLY A 501 -17.40 -16.70 9.42
N LEU A 502 -17.23 -15.67 10.27
CA LEU A 502 -16.15 -15.64 11.26
C LEU A 502 -16.21 -16.78 12.28
N GLU A 503 -17.38 -17.39 12.45
CA GLU A 503 -17.57 -18.60 13.29
C GLU A 503 -16.90 -19.84 12.74
N ASP A 504 -16.52 -19.83 11.47
CA ASP A 504 -15.81 -20.91 10.78
C ASP A 504 -14.29 -20.65 10.69
N ALA A 505 -13.81 -19.54 11.27
CA ALA A 505 -12.38 -19.20 11.26
C ALA A 505 -11.58 -20.16 12.15
N ASP A 506 -10.35 -20.45 11.74
CA ASP A 506 -9.41 -21.17 12.59
C ASP A 506 -9.10 -20.33 13.84
N SER A 507 -8.98 -20.99 15.00
CA SER A 507 -8.77 -20.27 16.27
C SER A 507 -7.47 -19.47 16.29
N ASP A 508 -6.45 -19.92 15.57
CA ASP A 508 -5.17 -19.23 15.38
C ASP A 508 -5.21 -18.14 14.29
N GLY A 509 -6.24 -18.17 13.43
CA GLY A 509 -6.48 -17.19 12.39
C GLY A 509 -7.32 -15.97 12.79
N LEU A 510 -7.90 -15.99 14.02
CA LEU A 510 -8.76 -14.90 14.50
C LEU A 510 -7.96 -13.64 14.82
N VAL A 511 -8.51 -12.48 14.47
CA VAL A 511 -8.03 -11.14 14.85
C VAL A 511 -9.15 -10.44 15.60
N THR A 512 -8.90 -10.07 16.85
CA THR A 512 -9.82 -9.25 17.66
C THR A 512 -8.97 -8.25 18.42
N VAL A 513 -9.02 -7.00 17.99
CA VAL A 513 -8.20 -5.90 18.51
C VAL A 513 -9.09 -4.70 18.78
N ASP A 514 -8.83 -4.05 19.90
CA ASP A 514 -9.42 -2.79 20.31
C ASP A 514 -8.28 -1.89 20.79
N GLU A 515 -8.11 -0.73 20.16
CA GLU A 515 -7.02 0.20 20.40
C GLU A 515 -7.54 1.63 20.53
N GLU A 516 -7.20 2.28 21.65
CA GLU A 516 -7.47 3.69 21.88
C GLU A 516 -6.17 4.48 21.95
N ILE A 517 -6.08 5.59 21.19
CA ILE A 517 -4.92 6.48 21.20
C ILE A 517 -5.40 7.90 21.50
N VAL A 518 -4.92 8.44 22.62
CA VAL A 518 -5.11 9.86 22.98
C VAL A 518 -3.84 10.63 22.69
N SER A 519 -3.95 11.67 21.88
CA SER A 519 -2.80 12.49 21.50
C SER A 519 -3.03 13.95 21.89
N LEU A 520 -1.97 14.58 22.40
CA LEU A 520 -1.93 16.02 22.67
C LEU A 520 -0.66 16.59 22.06
N TYR A 521 -0.73 17.79 21.49
CA TYR A 521 0.48 18.44 20.98
C TYR A 521 0.46 19.96 21.16
N ALA A 522 1.65 20.53 21.19
CA ALA A 522 1.87 21.98 21.10
C ALA A 522 3.10 22.26 20.23
N MET A 523 3.04 23.30 19.42
CA MET A 523 4.08 23.67 18.48
C MET A 523 4.20 25.19 18.37
N GLN A 524 5.43 25.73 18.41
CA GLN A 524 5.74 27.12 18.18
C GLN A 524 6.64 27.29 16.96
N THR A 525 6.18 28.01 15.96
CA THR A 525 7.00 28.49 14.87
C THR A 525 7.51 29.89 15.23
N ILE A 526 8.81 30.08 15.26
CA ILE A 526 9.50 31.33 15.55
C ILE A 526 10.02 31.89 14.22
N PHE A 527 9.50 33.04 13.80
CA PHE A 527 10.02 33.71 12.61
C PHE A 527 11.23 34.57 12.99
N THR A 528 12.26 34.51 12.16
CA THR A 528 13.53 35.22 12.35
C THR A 528 13.92 35.94 11.05
N ASP A 529 14.93 36.81 11.12
CA ASP A 529 15.46 37.50 9.92
C ASP A 529 16.12 36.53 8.92
N PHE A 530 16.46 35.34 9.36
CA PHE A 530 17.10 34.30 8.52
C PHE A 530 16.14 33.16 8.09
N GLY A 531 14.86 33.19 8.46
CA GLY A 531 13.91 32.12 8.16
C GLY A 531 13.04 31.74 9.36
N SER A 532 12.96 30.46 9.75
CA SER A 532 12.11 30.01 10.83
C SER A 532 12.72 28.89 11.67
N VAL A 533 12.32 28.83 12.93
CA VAL A 533 12.60 27.72 13.85
C VAL A 533 11.27 27.19 14.37
N ILE A 534 11.05 25.87 14.31
CA ILE A 534 9.87 25.21 14.83
C ILE A 534 10.27 24.30 15.98
N LEU A 535 9.57 24.41 17.07
CA LEU A 535 9.71 23.53 18.24
C LEU A 535 8.36 22.92 18.55
N GLY A 536 8.30 21.61 18.57
CA GLY A 536 7.08 20.84 18.80
C GLY A 536 7.26 19.76 19.85
N LEU A 537 6.19 19.46 20.55
CA LEU A 537 6.09 18.32 21.44
C LEU A 537 4.72 17.68 21.26
N ARG A 538 4.71 16.39 21.01
CA ARG A 538 3.53 15.54 20.97
C ARG A 538 3.63 14.48 22.06
N PHE A 539 2.51 14.18 22.67
CA PHE A 539 2.32 13.10 23.61
C PHE A 539 1.24 12.18 23.06
N GLU A 540 1.49 10.88 23.07
CA GLU A 540 0.51 9.85 22.74
C GLU A 540 0.42 8.84 23.87
N ASP A 541 -0.80 8.50 24.27
CA ASP A 541 -1.12 7.46 25.25
C ASP A 541 -1.96 6.41 24.55
N THR A 542 -1.53 5.14 24.61
CA THR A 542 -2.11 4.04 23.85
C THR A 542 -2.56 2.94 24.80
N ASP A 543 -3.84 2.59 24.73
CA ASP A 543 -4.40 1.39 25.33
C ASP A 543 -4.71 0.38 24.23
N PHE A 544 -4.11 -0.81 24.31
CA PHE A 544 -4.26 -1.90 23.35
C PHE A 544 -4.83 -3.13 24.04
N ARG A 545 -5.83 -3.75 23.42
CA ARG A 545 -6.45 -4.96 23.89
C ARG A 545 -6.69 -5.94 22.75
N THR A 546 -6.35 -7.21 22.97
CA THR A 546 -6.62 -8.28 22.02
C THR A 546 -7.20 -9.50 22.71
N VAL A 547 -8.00 -10.27 21.98
CA VAL A 547 -8.63 -11.49 22.46
C VAL A 547 -8.22 -12.66 21.57
N GLY A 548 -7.73 -13.71 22.18
CA GLY A 548 -7.35 -14.96 21.54
C GLY A 548 -7.75 -16.15 22.42
N TRP A 549 -6.95 -17.18 22.43
CA TRP A 549 -7.26 -18.44 23.09
C TRP A 549 -6.14 -18.93 23.99
N GLN A 550 -6.52 -19.67 25.05
CA GLN A 550 -5.63 -20.49 25.87
C GLN A 550 -6.28 -21.84 26.08
N LEU A 551 -5.51 -22.85 26.45
CA LEU A 551 -6.04 -24.15 26.79
C LEU A 551 -6.45 -24.20 28.29
N ASP A 552 -7.60 -24.80 28.59
CA ASP A 552 -8.01 -25.09 29.94
C ASP A 552 -7.40 -26.43 30.46
N ALA A 553 -7.76 -26.82 31.68
CA ALA A 553 -7.27 -28.07 32.30
C ALA A 553 -7.75 -29.34 31.58
N GLN A 554 -8.71 -29.25 30.70
CA GLN A 554 -9.23 -30.31 29.84
C GLN A 554 -8.57 -30.31 28.46
N GLY A 555 -7.78 -29.30 28.14
CA GLY A 555 -7.17 -29.09 26.83
C GLY A 555 -8.13 -28.43 25.82
N GLU A 556 -9.24 -27.86 26.29
CA GLU A 556 -10.18 -27.11 25.45
C GLU A 556 -9.79 -25.65 25.36
N GLU A 557 -10.03 -25.03 24.21
CA GLU A 557 -9.77 -23.62 24.01
C GLU A 557 -10.77 -22.74 24.77
N VAL A 558 -10.25 -21.79 25.54
CA VAL A 558 -11.02 -20.77 26.27
C VAL A 558 -10.43 -19.39 25.99
N PRO A 559 -11.26 -18.31 26.02
CA PRO A 559 -10.76 -16.98 25.69
C PRO A 559 -9.59 -16.52 26.58
N LEU A 560 -8.55 -16.01 25.93
CA LEU A 560 -7.43 -15.27 26.51
C LEU A 560 -7.55 -13.80 26.14
N THR A 561 -7.57 -12.91 27.11
CA THR A 561 -7.52 -11.46 26.87
C THR A 561 -6.17 -10.93 27.32
N VAL A 562 -5.48 -10.24 26.44
CA VAL A 562 -4.24 -9.52 26.75
C VAL A 562 -4.50 -8.01 26.56
N SER A 563 -4.01 -7.21 27.51
CA SER A 563 -4.13 -5.76 27.46
C SER A 563 -2.78 -5.14 27.83
N GLU A 564 -2.32 -4.24 26.99
CA GLU A 564 -1.08 -3.48 27.15
C GLU A 564 -1.38 -1.99 27.06
N SER A 565 -0.66 -1.17 27.81
CA SER A 565 -0.73 0.29 27.72
C SER A 565 0.65 0.90 27.82
N TYR A 566 0.87 1.92 26.99
CA TYR A 566 2.14 2.64 26.93
C TYR A 566 1.95 4.07 26.45
N SER A 567 2.95 4.94 26.75
CA SER A 567 2.89 6.33 26.33
C SER A 567 4.22 6.78 25.72
N ASN A 568 4.13 7.59 24.67
CA ASN A 568 5.27 8.11 23.94
C ASN A 568 5.32 9.64 23.98
N TRP A 569 6.50 10.18 24.26
CA TRP A 569 6.80 11.60 24.15
C TRP A 569 7.61 11.85 22.89
N LEU A 570 7.07 12.61 21.96
CA LEU A 570 7.60 12.79 20.62
C LEU A 570 8.00 14.28 20.39
N PRO A 571 9.19 14.70 20.86
CA PRO A 571 9.72 16.02 20.55
C PRO A 571 10.16 16.15 19.09
N SER A 572 10.01 17.36 18.53
CA SER A 572 10.54 17.72 17.22
C SER A 572 11.08 19.12 17.17
N ALA A 573 12.13 19.34 16.39
CA ALA A 573 12.68 20.65 16.14
C ALA A 573 13.11 20.78 14.66
N HIS A 574 12.76 21.92 14.03
CA HIS A 574 13.11 22.19 12.64
C HIS A 574 13.70 23.60 12.53
N VAL A 575 14.65 23.76 11.64
CA VAL A 575 15.27 25.04 11.30
C VAL A 575 15.24 25.20 9.78
N ASN A 576 14.64 26.27 9.31
CA ASN A 576 14.70 26.71 7.93
C ASN A 576 15.55 27.97 7.89
N TYR A 577 16.64 27.93 7.13
CA TYR A 577 17.59 29.03 7.00
C TYR A 577 17.62 29.50 5.55
N ASP A 578 17.16 30.71 5.29
CA ASP A 578 17.17 31.34 3.97
C ASP A 578 18.56 32.00 3.77
N LEU A 579 19.45 31.33 3.03
CA LEU A 579 20.77 31.89 2.68
C LEU A 579 20.63 33.14 1.80
N ASN A 580 19.65 33.11 0.89
CA ASN A 580 19.22 34.21 0.02
C ASN A 580 17.85 33.88 -0.54
N GLU A 581 17.32 34.71 -1.44
CA GLU A 581 16.01 34.52 -2.07
C GLU A 581 15.88 33.22 -2.86
N GLU A 582 16.98 32.63 -3.34
CA GLU A 582 16.97 31.42 -4.16
C GLU A 582 17.42 30.15 -3.40
N THR A 583 18.02 30.31 -2.23
CA THR A 583 18.70 29.18 -1.55
C THR A 583 18.25 29.02 -0.10
N LYS A 584 17.84 27.80 0.24
CA LYS A 584 17.37 27.44 1.59
C LYS A 584 18.14 26.25 2.13
N LEU A 585 18.49 26.30 3.40
CA LEU A 585 18.94 25.15 4.19
C LEU A 585 17.86 24.73 5.16
N ARG A 586 17.65 23.43 5.30
CA ARG A 586 16.76 22.88 6.32
C ARG A 586 17.49 21.86 7.17
N ALA A 587 17.19 21.88 8.45
CA ALA A 587 17.65 20.87 9.40
C ALA A 587 16.50 20.49 10.32
N SER A 588 16.34 19.21 10.63
CA SER A 588 15.34 18.76 11.59
C SER A 588 15.84 17.60 12.42
N ILE A 589 15.36 17.54 13.66
CA ILE A 589 15.41 16.36 14.51
C ILE A 589 13.98 16.00 14.88
N THR A 590 13.61 14.73 14.71
CA THR A 590 12.24 14.25 14.90
C THR A 590 12.25 12.92 15.64
N THR A 591 11.19 12.63 16.35
CA THR A 591 10.93 11.33 16.97
C THR A 591 9.61 10.78 16.47
N ALA A 592 9.50 9.47 16.38
CA ALA A 592 8.30 8.78 15.90
C ALA A 592 8.18 7.39 16.56
N VAL A 593 7.02 6.77 16.39
CA VAL A 593 6.72 5.42 16.86
C VAL A 593 6.09 4.60 15.74
N SER A 594 6.39 3.31 15.67
CA SER A 594 5.66 2.37 14.80
C SER A 594 5.07 1.28 15.69
N ARG A 595 3.74 1.16 15.66
CA ARG A 595 3.03 0.16 16.46
C ARG A 595 2.97 -1.17 15.71
N PRO A 596 2.96 -2.32 16.43
CA PRO A 596 2.79 -3.64 15.80
C PRO A 596 1.50 -3.71 14.97
N GLY A 597 1.53 -4.40 13.85
CA GLY A 597 0.31 -4.70 13.07
C GLY A 597 -0.67 -5.55 13.87
N TYR A 598 -1.96 -5.44 13.60
CA TYR A 598 -2.98 -6.18 14.36
C TYR A 598 -2.82 -7.69 14.22
N ASN A 599 -2.41 -8.15 13.05
CA ASN A 599 -2.12 -9.55 12.80
C ASN A 599 -0.87 -10.04 13.55
N GLU A 600 0.12 -9.16 13.70
CA GLU A 600 1.35 -9.44 14.46
C GLU A 600 1.08 -9.49 15.97
N ALA A 601 0.25 -8.56 16.48
CA ALA A 601 -0.03 -8.38 17.90
C ALA A 601 -1.28 -9.13 18.41
N ARG A 602 -1.96 -9.93 17.56
CA ARG A 602 -3.13 -10.69 18.01
C ARG A 602 -2.77 -11.72 19.07
N ALA A 603 -3.71 -11.98 19.99
CA ALA A 603 -3.54 -13.04 20.99
C ALA A 603 -3.88 -14.46 20.48
N SER A 604 -4.42 -14.56 19.26
CA SER A 604 -4.77 -15.84 18.64
C SER A 604 -3.51 -16.55 18.13
N ALA A 605 -3.34 -17.80 18.53
CA ALA A 605 -2.20 -18.63 18.18
C ALA A 605 -2.52 -20.12 18.31
N GLY A 606 -1.86 -20.94 17.51
CA GLY A 606 -1.85 -22.39 17.67
C GLY A 606 -1.00 -22.82 18.87
N ILE A 607 -1.55 -23.62 19.76
CA ILE A 607 -0.89 -23.99 21.03
C ILE A 607 -0.54 -25.48 21.01
N SER A 608 0.74 -25.80 21.21
CA SER A 608 1.23 -27.18 21.27
C SER A 608 1.95 -27.47 22.58
N PRO A 609 1.22 -27.98 23.62
CA PRO A 609 1.85 -28.31 24.90
C PRO A 609 2.91 -29.43 24.82
N VAL A 610 2.77 -30.32 23.84
CA VAL A 610 3.73 -31.45 23.64
C VAL A 610 5.06 -30.92 23.11
N ASN A 611 5.01 -29.92 22.22
CA ASN A 611 6.20 -29.31 21.64
C ASN A 611 6.70 -28.10 22.44
N GLN A 612 5.98 -27.72 23.51
CA GLN A 612 6.24 -26.50 24.28
C GLN A 612 6.33 -25.27 23.38
N SER A 613 5.38 -25.14 22.45
CA SER A 613 5.38 -24.09 21.42
C SER A 613 4.02 -23.45 21.23
N VAL A 614 4.09 -22.20 20.81
CA VAL A 614 2.97 -21.35 20.38
C VAL A 614 3.32 -20.82 19.00
N SER A 615 2.38 -20.81 18.05
CA SER A 615 2.60 -20.31 16.71
C SER A 615 1.49 -19.35 16.29
N GLY A 616 1.82 -18.11 15.93
CA GLY A 616 0.83 -17.10 15.53
C GLY A 616 1.17 -15.70 15.99
N GLY A 617 0.18 -14.95 16.48
CA GLY A 617 0.41 -13.60 16.97
C GLY A 617 1.21 -13.54 18.27
N ASN A 618 1.84 -12.41 18.51
CA ASN A 618 2.57 -12.08 19.74
C ASN A 618 1.99 -10.82 20.39
N PRO A 619 1.07 -10.95 21.35
CA PRO A 619 0.43 -9.79 21.98
C PRO A 619 1.35 -9.00 22.92
N TYR A 620 2.59 -9.43 23.11
CA TYR A 620 3.60 -8.80 23.96
C TYR A 620 4.64 -8.01 23.16
N LEU A 621 4.37 -7.74 21.87
CA LEU A 621 5.25 -6.90 21.07
C LEU A 621 5.30 -5.47 21.61
N GLU A 622 6.51 -4.96 21.78
CA GLU A 622 6.75 -3.57 22.09
C GLU A 622 6.71 -2.73 20.80
N PRO A 623 6.22 -1.48 20.83
CA PRO A 623 6.29 -0.61 19.69
C PRO A 623 7.75 -0.29 19.32
N GLU A 624 7.98 -0.06 18.03
CA GLU A 624 9.27 0.43 17.55
C GLU A 624 9.34 1.94 17.80
N GLU A 625 10.39 2.41 18.45
CA GLU A 625 10.61 3.84 18.72
C GLU A 625 11.74 4.36 17.84
N SER A 626 11.63 5.56 17.32
CA SER A 626 12.67 6.12 16.48
C SER A 626 12.99 7.58 16.79
N TRP A 627 14.25 7.93 16.56
CA TRP A 627 14.66 9.31 16.38
C TRP A 627 15.40 9.50 15.06
N GLY A 628 15.36 10.70 14.51
CA GLY A 628 16.01 10.96 13.24
C GLY A 628 16.50 12.38 13.06
N LEU A 629 17.49 12.51 12.18
CA LEU A 629 18.09 13.77 11.75
C LEU A 629 17.91 13.92 10.24
N ASP A 630 17.49 15.10 9.80
CA ASP A 630 17.42 15.47 8.40
C ASP A 630 18.18 16.75 8.14
N LEU A 631 18.88 16.81 7.02
CA LEU A 631 19.57 17.99 6.50
C LEU A 631 19.24 18.15 5.01
N ALA A 632 18.89 19.34 4.55
CA ALA A 632 18.62 19.60 3.15
C ALA A 632 19.20 20.95 2.71
N TYR A 633 19.72 20.96 1.48
CA TYR A 633 20.09 22.14 0.72
C TYR A 633 19.19 22.24 -0.50
N GLU A 634 18.52 23.36 -0.69
CA GLU A 634 17.56 23.61 -1.77
C GLU A 634 17.97 24.89 -2.52
N TRP A 635 18.16 24.79 -3.83
CA TRP A 635 18.47 25.92 -4.70
C TRP A 635 17.42 26.04 -5.81
N TYR A 636 16.68 27.12 -5.76
CA TYR A 636 15.60 27.51 -6.68
C TYR A 636 16.13 28.49 -7.73
N PHE A 637 16.82 27.98 -8.75
CA PHE A 637 17.67 28.76 -9.64
C PHE A 637 16.98 29.28 -10.91
N GLY A 638 15.76 28.88 -11.17
CA GLY A 638 14.99 29.28 -12.36
C GLY A 638 13.50 29.14 -12.16
N GLU A 639 12.73 29.56 -13.13
CA GLU A 639 11.30 29.37 -13.13
C GLU A 639 10.99 27.87 -13.32
N ALA A 640 10.30 27.27 -12.35
CA ALA A 640 10.04 25.82 -12.28
C ALA A 640 11.31 24.96 -12.34
N SER A 641 12.44 25.45 -11.77
CA SER A 641 13.71 24.72 -11.70
C SER A 641 14.21 24.65 -10.27
N ILE A 642 14.69 23.47 -9.86
CA ILE A 642 15.22 23.21 -8.52
C ILE A 642 16.39 22.26 -8.58
N PHE A 643 17.37 22.49 -7.71
CA PHE A 643 18.36 21.50 -7.31
C PHE A 643 18.30 21.36 -5.80
N ALA A 644 17.96 20.17 -5.32
CA ALA A 644 17.90 19.88 -3.90
C ALA A 644 18.66 18.60 -3.57
N VAL A 645 19.42 18.66 -2.48
CA VAL A 645 20.10 17.49 -1.91
C VAL A 645 19.70 17.40 -0.45
N SER A 646 19.29 16.24 0.00
CA SER A 646 19.02 15.94 1.40
C SER A 646 19.80 14.73 1.88
N ALA A 647 20.13 14.72 3.16
CA ALA A 647 20.71 13.58 3.86
C ALA A 647 19.87 13.32 5.10
N PHE A 648 19.66 12.05 5.42
CA PHE A 648 18.89 11.64 6.58
C PHE A 648 19.56 10.50 7.33
N TYR A 649 19.26 10.41 8.62
CA TYR A 649 19.61 9.31 9.51
C TYR A 649 18.40 9.01 10.41
N ARG A 650 18.08 7.74 10.59
CA ARG A 650 17.08 7.24 11.54
C ARG A 650 17.69 6.10 12.33
N GLU A 651 17.48 6.11 13.62
CA GLU A 651 17.72 4.99 14.54
C GLU A 651 16.37 4.50 15.02
N VAL A 652 16.19 3.18 15.04
CA VAL A 652 14.92 2.53 15.41
C VAL A 652 15.21 1.45 16.42
N ASP A 653 14.61 1.57 17.60
CA ASP A 653 14.69 0.58 18.66
C ASP A 653 13.55 -0.45 18.49
N ASN A 654 13.77 -1.70 18.93
CA ASN A 654 12.78 -2.78 18.97
C ASN A 654 12.21 -3.17 17.59
N VAL A 655 13.02 -3.19 16.53
CA VAL A 655 12.56 -3.53 15.17
C VAL A 655 11.75 -4.83 15.17
N ILE A 656 10.50 -4.78 14.68
CA ILE A 656 9.60 -5.94 14.62
C ILE A 656 9.85 -6.70 13.33
N VAL A 657 10.16 -7.99 13.48
CA VAL A 657 10.35 -8.91 12.35
C VAL A 657 9.73 -10.26 12.68
N ALA A 658 9.48 -11.06 11.66
CA ALA A 658 9.15 -12.47 11.88
C ALA A 658 10.33 -13.22 12.51
N GLY A 659 10.02 -14.15 13.37
CA GLY A 659 11.02 -14.90 14.12
C GLY A 659 10.43 -15.67 15.29
N SER A 660 11.32 -16.07 16.19
CA SER A 660 10.91 -16.80 17.39
C SER A 660 11.40 -16.09 18.65
N THR A 661 10.54 -16.06 19.67
CA THR A 661 10.88 -15.57 21.01
C THR A 661 10.43 -16.56 22.07
N THR A 662 10.77 -16.30 23.33
CA THR A 662 10.33 -17.15 24.45
C THR A 662 9.22 -16.48 25.25
N VAL A 663 8.19 -17.22 25.58
CA VAL A 663 7.04 -16.78 26.38
C VAL A 663 6.79 -17.72 27.57
N ASP A 664 6.10 -17.24 28.60
CA ASP A 664 5.66 -18.09 29.70
C ASP A 664 4.52 -19.00 29.21
N GLY A 665 4.80 -20.29 29.05
CA GLY A 665 3.84 -21.28 28.58
C GLY A 665 2.59 -21.40 29.47
N SER A 666 2.68 -21.00 30.73
CA SER A 666 1.54 -21.06 31.64
C SER A 666 0.42 -20.07 31.32
N VAL A 667 0.70 -19.07 30.51
CA VAL A 667 -0.30 -18.14 29.96
C VAL A 667 -1.21 -18.85 28.97
N TYR A 668 -0.66 -19.78 28.21
CA TYR A 668 -1.35 -20.45 27.11
C TYR A 668 -1.90 -21.81 27.48
N SER A 669 -1.30 -22.49 28.48
CA SER A 669 -1.74 -23.82 28.87
C SER A 669 -1.43 -24.16 30.35
N PRO A 670 -2.38 -24.75 31.09
CA PRO A 670 -2.15 -25.23 32.44
C PRO A 670 -1.22 -26.45 32.49
N ALA A 671 -0.86 -27.02 31.34
CA ALA A 671 0.16 -28.08 31.30
C ALA A 671 1.56 -27.54 31.59
N ALA A 672 1.81 -26.27 31.36
CA ALA A 672 3.06 -25.58 31.68
C ALA A 672 3.06 -25.10 33.14
N GLN A 673 4.26 -25.13 33.78
CA GLN A 673 4.45 -24.52 35.08
C GLN A 673 4.63 -23.00 34.94
N PRO A 674 4.20 -22.19 35.93
CA PRO A 674 4.48 -20.75 35.91
C PRO A 674 5.97 -20.45 35.70
N GLY A 675 6.29 -19.65 34.68
CA GLY A 675 7.66 -19.34 34.28
C GLY A 675 8.34 -20.38 33.40
N GLU A 676 7.63 -21.44 32.99
CA GLU A 676 8.15 -22.42 32.03
C GLU A 676 8.22 -21.78 30.63
N GLN A 677 9.41 -21.72 30.05
CA GLN A 677 9.66 -21.06 28.77
C GLN A 677 9.23 -21.95 27.61
N TRP A 678 8.29 -21.44 26.82
CA TRP A 678 7.87 -22.02 25.55
C TRP A 678 8.38 -21.17 24.39
N THR A 679 8.52 -21.76 23.22
CA THR A 679 8.87 -21.04 22.01
C THR A 679 7.60 -20.47 21.38
N LEU A 680 7.54 -19.15 21.19
CA LEU A 680 6.56 -18.48 20.35
C LEU A 680 7.19 -18.20 18.99
N THR A 681 6.60 -18.75 17.92
CA THR A 681 6.98 -18.50 16.53
C THR A 681 5.93 -17.60 15.90
N GLY A 682 6.37 -16.44 15.37
CA GLY A 682 5.51 -15.41 14.83
C GLY A 682 6.32 -14.14 14.63
N SER A 683 5.82 -12.99 15.11
CA SER A 683 6.58 -11.76 15.15
C SER A 683 7.29 -11.57 16.48
N ALA A 684 8.49 -11.03 16.46
CA ALA A 684 9.30 -10.73 17.63
C ALA A 684 10.02 -9.38 17.47
N ASN A 685 10.30 -8.74 18.61
CA ASN A 685 11.17 -7.59 18.62
C ASN A 685 12.62 -8.04 18.45
N GLY A 686 13.28 -7.57 17.42
CA GLY A 686 14.71 -7.62 17.23
C GLY A 686 15.42 -6.59 18.12
N ARG A 687 16.62 -6.23 17.72
CA ARG A 687 17.35 -5.13 18.35
C ARG A 687 17.29 -3.88 17.48
N ASP A 688 18.13 -2.92 17.86
CA ASP A 688 18.23 -1.63 17.21
C ASP A 688 18.51 -1.77 15.71
N GLY A 689 17.88 -0.92 14.92
CA GLY A 689 18.08 -0.76 13.50
C GLY A 689 18.49 0.66 13.13
N GLU A 690 19.20 0.80 12.02
CA GLU A 690 19.53 2.10 11.45
C GLU A 690 19.14 2.19 9.98
N LEU A 691 18.79 3.40 9.56
CA LEU A 691 18.47 3.74 8.18
C LEU A 691 19.06 5.11 7.86
N LYS A 692 19.85 5.21 6.80
CA LYS A 692 20.50 6.46 6.40
C LYS A 692 20.58 6.57 4.88
N GLY A 693 20.58 7.80 4.38
CA GLY A 693 20.65 7.98 2.95
C GLY A 693 20.89 9.42 2.52
N ILE A 694 21.10 9.54 1.21
CA ILE A 694 21.21 10.81 0.51
C ILE A 694 20.23 10.79 -0.64
N GLU A 695 19.47 11.87 -0.77
CA GLU A 695 18.47 12.06 -1.82
C GLU A 695 18.86 13.29 -2.66
N LEU A 696 18.64 13.22 -3.97
CA LEU A 696 18.80 14.31 -4.91
C LEU A 696 17.50 14.51 -5.69
N ASN A 697 17.11 15.76 -5.86
CA ASN A 697 16.03 16.18 -6.75
C ASN A 697 16.55 17.31 -7.66
N PHE A 698 16.48 17.10 -8.96
CA PHE A 698 16.89 18.06 -9.96
C PHE A 698 15.81 18.18 -11.03
N ILE A 699 15.32 19.41 -11.24
CA ILE A 699 14.40 19.76 -12.33
C ILE A 699 14.97 20.98 -13.02
N ASP A 700 15.12 20.91 -14.34
CA ASP A 700 15.56 22.06 -15.12
C ASP A 700 14.89 22.10 -16.51
N ARG A 701 14.75 23.31 -17.04
CA ARG A 701 14.06 23.61 -18.30
C ARG A 701 14.90 24.50 -19.20
N LEU A 702 14.94 24.16 -20.48
CA LEU A 702 15.69 24.96 -21.45
C LEU A 702 15.07 26.34 -21.76
N ASP A 703 13.80 26.57 -21.43
CA ASP A 703 13.19 27.89 -21.55
C ASP A 703 13.76 28.94 -20.60
N ASN A 704 14.46 28.52 -19.53
CA ASN A 704 15.24 29.42 -18.68
C ASN A 704 16.47 30.00 -19.39
N TYR A 705 16.95 29.39 -20.49
CA TYR A 705 18.25 29.70 -21.13
C TYR A 705 18.10 30.10 -22.59
N MET A 706 17.03 29.66 -23.28
CA MET A 706 16.83 29.88 -24.70
C MET A 706 15.37 30.04 -25.11
N THR A 707 15.16 30.56 -26.29
CA THR A 707 13.84 30.65 -26.94
C THR A 707 13.83 29.83 -28.24
N GLY A 708 12.65 29.50 -28.75
CA GLY A 708 12.46 28.76 -30.00
C GLY A 708 12.11 27.29 -29.77
N PRO A 709 12.11 26.44 -30.80
CA PRO A 709 11.55 25.09 -30.71
C PRO A 709 12.20 24.18 -29.68
N PHE A 710 13.45 24.41 -29.32
CA PHE A 710 14.16 23.59 -28.31
C PHE A 710 13.93 24.08 -26.88
N SER A 711 13.34 25.27 -26.68
CA SER A 711 13.06 25.75 -25.31
C SER A 711 12.02 24.92 -24.56
N GLY A 712 11.21 24.13 -25.28
CA GLY A 712 10.24 23.24 -24.66
C GLY A 712 10.85 22.00 -23.97
N PHE A 713 12.13 21.69 -24.15
CA PHE A 713 12.78 20.57 -23.47
C PHE A 713 13.07 20.88 -22.02
N GLY A 714 12.98 19.84 -21.18
CA GLY A 714 13.42 19.85 -19.80
C GLY A 714 13.74 18.44 -19.30
N VAL A 715 14.38 18.40 -18.17
CA VAL A 715 14.80 17.16 -17.51
C VAL A 715 14.35 17.16 -16.06
N GLU A 716 14.07 15.97 -15.55
CA GLU A 716 13.81 15.74 -14.13
C GLU A 716 14.59 14.50 -13.71
N LEU A 717 15.33 14.60 -12.61
CA LEU A 717 16.14 13.52 -12.05
C LEU A 717 15.88 13.46 -10.54
N ASN A 718 15.44 12.30 -10.07
CA ASN A 718 15.36 11.97 -8.67
C ASN A 718 16.26 10.77 -8.40
N LEU A 719 17.06 10.83 -7.34
CA LEU A 719 17.95 9.76 -6.95
C LEU A 719 17.95 9.63 -5.44
N ALA A 720 17.98 8.40 -4.93
CA ALA A 720 18.23 8.11 -3.53
C ALA A 720 19.26 6.97 -3.40
N ALA A 721 20.28 7.20 -2.61
CA ALA A 721 21.23 6.17 -2.17
C ALA A 721 21.00 5.95 -0.68
N ILE A 722 20.67 4.73 -0.29
CA ILE A 722 20.15 4.38 1.04
C ILE A 722 20.90 3.15 1.54
N ASP A 723 21.21 3.14 2.82
CA ASP A 723 21.81 2.00 3.53
C ASP A 723 21.04 1.78 4.83
N SER A 724 20.79 0.52 5.17
CA SER A 724 20.09 0.14 6.39
C SER A 724 20.63 -1.14 6.99
N SER A 725 20.50 -1.28 8.31
CA SER A 725 20.78 -2.54 8.99
C SER A 725 19.95 -2.67 10.26
N PHE A 726 19.69 -3.89 10.68
CA PHE A 726 19.14 -4.21 11.99
C PHE A 726 19.63 -5.59 12.45
N THR A 727 19.60 -5.83 13.76
CA THR A 727 19.93 -7.14 14.34
C THR A 727 18.65 -7.91 14.61
N ALA A 728 18.45 -9.02 13.91
CA ALA A 728 17.31 -9.92 14.09
C ALA A 728 17.37 -10.69 15.43
N PRO A 729 16.27 -11.32 15.89
CA PRO A 729 16.24 -12.13 17.14
C PRO A 729 17.25 -13.26 17.16
N ASP A 730 17.65 -13.81 16.00
CA ASP A 730 18.69 -14.83 15.85
C ASP A 730 20.12 -14.31 16.11
N GLY A 731 20.28 -12.98 16.20
CA GLY A 731 21.56 -12.29 16.42
C GLY A 731 22.34 -11.96 15.15
N ASN A 732 21.80 -12.26 13.99
CA ASN A 732 22.37 -11.87 12.70
C ASN A 732 21.97 -10.45 12.30
N GLU A 733 22.78 -9.84 11.43
CA GLU A 733 22.53 -8.51 10.88
C GLU A 733 21.98 -8.63 9.45
N TYR A 734 20.88 -7.92 9.18
CA TYR A 734 20.22 -7.86 7.89
C TYR A 734 19.90 -6.41 7.51
N SER A 735 19.66 -6.15 6.23
CA SER A 735 19.05 -4.88 5.80
C SER A 735 17.57 -4.85 6.22
N LEU A 736 17.03 -3.66 6.49
CA LEU A 736 15.60 -3.52 6.72
C LEU A 736 14.82 -3.95 5.47
N PRO A 737 13.72 -4.73 5.62
CA PRO A 737 12.90 -5.15 4.49
C PRO A 737 12.41 -3.96 3.66
N GLY A 738 12.54 -4.07 2.33
CA GLY A 738 12.16 -3.01 1.39
C GLY A 738 13.25 -2.00 1.08
N THR A 739 14.41 -2.01 1.76
CA THR A 739 15.52 -1.11 1.46
C THR A 739 16.30 -1.56 0.23
N SER A 740 16.41 -0.66 -0.75
CA SER A 740 17.28 -0.78 -1.91
C SER A 740 18.43 0.22 -1.82
N ASP A 741 19.66 -0.20 -2.13
CA ASP A 741 20.84 0.65 -2.03
C ASP A 741 20.78 1.87 -2.96
N LEU A 742 20.15 1.72 -4.12
CA LEU A 742 20.01 2.77 -5.11
C LEU A 742 18.62 2.75 -5.76
N THR A 743 17.99 3.91 -5.80
CA THR A 743 16.78 4.13 -6.60
C THR A 743 16.92 5.43 -7.37
N TYR A 744 16.47 5.47 -8.64
CA TYR A 744 16.37 6.72 -9.36
C TYR A 744 15.26 6.73 -10.40
N ASN A 745 14.78 7.96 -10.68
CA ASN A 745 13.88 8.27 -11.77
C ASN A 745 14.51 9.36 -12.64
N ALA A 746 14.52 9.14 -13.95
CA ALA A 746 15.01 10.10 -14.92
C ALA A 746 13.94 10.35 -15.98
N SER A 747 13.50 11.59 -16.12
CA SER A 747 12.52 12.00 -17.11
C SER A 747 13.14 13.01 -18.08
N LEU A 748 12.93 12.78 -19.36
CA LEU A 748 13.11 13.76 -20.41
C LEU A 748 11.72 14.19 -20.90
N PHE A 749 11.44 15.49 -20.89
CA PHE A 749 10.16 15.99 -21.35
C PHE A 749 10.32 17.11 -22.39
N TYR A 750 9.29 17.26 -23.20
CA TYR A 750 9.14 18.34 -24.16
C TYR A 750 7.74 18.90 -24.07
N GLU A 751 7.61 20.22 -23.95
CA GLU A 751 6.32 20.88 -23.87
C GLU A 751 6.34 22.19 -24.64
N GLN A 752 5.78 22.18 -25.85
CA GLN A 752 5.59 23.36 -26.71
C GLN A 752 4.60 23.04 -27.84
N TYR A 753 3.97 24.08 -28.43
CA TYR A 753 3.08 23.94 -29.58
C TYR A 753 1.90 22.98 -29.34
N ASN A 754 1.29 23.06 -28.16
CA ASN A 754 0.19 22.19 -27.72
C ASN A 754 0.56 20.70 -27.61
N VAL A 755 1.82 20.37 -27.76
CA VAL A 755 2.35 19.00 -27.59
C VAL A 755 3.10 18.89 -26.28
N SER A 756 2.82 17.84 -25.53
CA SER A 756 3.57 17.46 -24.34
C SER A 756 3.99 15.98 -24.47
N ILE A 757 5.28 15.73 -24.38
CA ILE A 757 5.87 14.40 -24.47
C ILE A 757 6.72 14.20 -23.22
N ARG A 758 6.62 13.05 -22.57
CA ARG A 758 7.47 12.70 -21.44
C ARG A 758 7.91 11.25 -21.57
N LEU A 759 9.20 11.02 -21.58
CA LEU A 759 9.82 9.71 -21.47
C LEU A 759 10.38 9.61 -20.05
N ASN A 760 10.01 8.54 -19.35
CA ASN A 760 10.43 8.28 -17.98
C ASN A 760 11.14 6.92 -17.91
N TYR A 761 12.26 6.89 -17.18
CA TYR A 761 12.99 5.68 -16.83
C TYR A 761 13.08 5.60 -15.31
N ARG A 762 12.68 4.47 -14.73
CA ARG A 762 12.81 4.19 -13.30
C ARG A 762 13.73 3.01 -13.09
N TYR A 763 14.54 3.08 -12.06
CA TYR A 763 15.41 2.01 -11.59
C TYR A 763 15.29 1.87 -10.08
N ARG A 764 15.25 0.64 -9.62
CA ARG A 764 15.34 0.26 -8.22
C ARG A 764 16.29 -0.93 -8.11
N ASP A 765 17.29 -0.83 -7.24
CA ASP A 765 18.21 -1.93 -6.91
C ASP A 765 17.46 -3.00 -6.10
N SER A 766 18.06 -4.19 -5.99
CA SER A 766 17.51 -5.32 -5.24
C SER A 766 17.23 -4.96 -3.76
N TRP A 767 16.29 -5.69 -3.14
CA TRP A 767 15.93 -5.46 -1.74
C TRP A 767 15.45 -6.74 -1.07
N LEU A 768 15.64 -6.82 0.27
CA LEU A 768 15.07 -7.88 1.09
C LEU A 768 13.53 -7.83 1.01
N ASP A 769 12.91 -8.98 0.75
CA ASP A 769 11.46 -9.09 0.60
C ASP A 769 10.76 -8.71 1.92
N THR A 770 9.67 -7.96 1.78
CA THR A 770 8.87 -7.48 2.90
C THR A 770 7.73 -8.43 3.27
N THR A 771 7.44 -9.41 2.41
CA THR A 771 6.33 -10.35 2.59
C THR A 771 6.76 -11.63 3.31
N GLU A 772 8.07 -11.92 3.29
CA GLU A 772 8.59 -13.13 3.92
C GLU A 772 8.56 -13.05 5.44
N ALA A 773 8.14 -14.15 6.03
CA ALA A 773 8.04 -14.28 7.48
C ALA A 773 9.41 -14.45 8.14
N ASP A 774 10.40 -14.97 7.44
CA ASP A 774 11.73 -15.25 7.99
C ASP A 774 12.81 -14.54 7.18
N VAL A 775 13.36 -13.45 7.73
CA VAL A 775 14.48 -12.73 7.11
C VAL A 775 15.74 -13.61 6.99
N GLY A 776 15.84 -14.69 7.77
CA GLY A 776 16.95 -15.64 7.72
C GLY A 776 17.04 -16.45 6.42
N ASP A 777 15.96 -16.58 5.69
CA ASP A 777 15.90 -17.33 4.42
C ASP A 777 16.54 -16.56 3.26
N GLY A 778 16.81 -15.25 3.40
CA GLY A 778 17.49 -14.42 2.42
C GLY A 778 16.73 -14.31 1.10
N ASN A 779 15.42 -14.12 1.16
CA ASN A 779 14.58 -13.86 0.00
C ASN A 779 14.67 -12.40 -0.41
N TYR A 780 14.98 -12.17 -1.68
CA TYR A 780 15.17 -10.85 -2.26
C TYR A 780 14.38 -10.69 -3.55
N TRP A 781 13.83 -9.52 -3.76
CA TRP A 781 13.49 -9.04 -5.10
C TRP A 781 14.78 -8.56 -5.79
N ASP A 782 14.93 -8.89 -7.07
CA ASP A 782 16.01 -8.41 -7.92
C ASP A 782 15.79 -6.95 -8.34
N GLU A 783 16.78 -6.38 -9.00
CA GLU A 783 16.66 -5.02 -9.52
C GLU A 783 15.44 -4.89 -10.42
N GLN A 784 14.88 -3.70 -10.48
CA GLN A 784 13.72 -3.39 -11.33
C GLN A 784 13.97 -2.16 -12.19
N GLU A 785 13.59 -2.25 -13.46
CA GLU A 785 13.61 -1.12 -14.38
C GLU A 785 12.32 -1.00 -15.17
N ARG A 786 11.89 0.24 -15.41
CA ARG A 786 10.67 0.57 -16.14
C ARG A 786 10.90 1.73 -17.08
N VAL A 787 10.43 1.57 -18.31
CA VAL A 787 10.35 2.65 -19.30
C VAL A 787 8.90 2.98 -19.57
N GLU A 788 8.56 4.25 -19.46
CA GLU A 788 7.19 4.76 -19.68
C GLU A 788 7.23 5.95 -20.64
N LEU A 789 6.24 6.04 -21.52
CA LEU A 789 6.08 7.15 -22.45
C LEU A 789 4.68 7.74 -22.36
N SER A 790 4.60 9.05 -22.23
CA SER A 790 3.34 9.78 -22.16
C SER A 790 3.32 10.86 -23.26
N LEU A 791 2.28 10.83 -24.06
CA LEU A 791 2.03 11.78 -25.17
C LEU A 791 0.73 12.53 -24.91
N ARG A 792 0.73 13.84 -25.09
CA ARG A 792 -0.44 14.70 -24.91
C ARG A 792 -0.52 15.70 -26.05
N TYR A 793 -1.74 16.00 -26.48
CA TYR A 793 -2.01 17.08 -27.43
C TYR A 793 -3.21 17.90 -26.95
N ASP A 794 -2.99 19.21 -26.74
CA ASP A 794 -4.02 20.15 -26.33
C ASP A 794 -4.86 20.57 -27.54
N LEU A 795 -6.18 20.41 -27.40
CA LEU A 795 -7.15 20.70 -28.45
C LEU A 795 -7.77 22.10 -28.32
N GLU A 796 -7.44 22.89 -27.29
CA GLU A 796 -8.12 24.17 -27.01
C GLU A 796 -8.00 25.16 -28.18
N GLU A 797 -6.80 25.32 -28.79
CA GLU A 797 -6.61 26.18 -29.95
C GLU A 797 -7.39 25.74 -31.19
N LEU A 798 -7.63 24.42 -31.34
CA LEU A 798 -8.33 23.87 -32.51
C LEU A 798 -9.85 23.90 -32.34
N THR A 799 -10.36 23.72 -31.14
CA THR A 799 -11.77 23.44 -30.88
C THR A 799 -12.46 24.56 -30.11
N GLY A 800 -11.69 25.39 -29.39
CA GLY A 800 -12.21 26.36 -28.44
C GLY A 800 -12.68 25.74 -27.10
N TYR A 801 -12.52 24.44 -26.94
CA TYR A 801 -12.83 23.70 -25.69
C TYR A 801 -11.55 23.24 -25.01
N LYS A 802 -11.49 23.33 -23.69
CA LYS A 802 -10.38 22.83 -22.90
C LYS A 802 -10.43 21.29 -22.93
N ALA A 803 -9.71 20.67 -23.83
CA ALA A 803 -9.64 19.24 -24.00
C ALA A 803 -8.24 18.79 -24.43
N ILE A 804 -7.83 17.62 -23.97
CA ILE A 804 -6.55 16.98 -24.30
C ILE A 804 -6.82 15.56 -24.78
N VAL A 805 -6.20 15.15 -25.87
CA VAL A 805 -6.05 13.74 -26.21
C VAL A 805 -4.70 13.25 -25.71
N TYR A 806 -4.67 12.00 -25.24
CA TYR A 806 -3.45 11.44 -24.69
C TYR A 806 -3.23 9.98 -25.10
N ALA A 807 -1.96 9.58 -25.05
CA ALA A 807 -1.53 8.18 -25.13
C ALA A 807 -0.52 7.91 -24.03
N ASP A 808 -0.77 6.87 -23.24
CA ASP A 808 0.07 6.39 -22.17
C ASP A 808 0.55 4.97 -22.49
N LEU A 809 1.86 4.78 -22.44
CA LEU A 809 2.53 3.53 -22.73
C LEU A 809 3.39 3.16 -21.52
N MET A 810 3.12 2.00 -20.92
CA MET A 810 3.74 1.54 -19.68
C MET A 810 4.51 0.26 -19.92
N ASN A 811 5.55 0.05 -19.11
CA ASN A 811 6.44 -1.11 -19.18
C ASN A 811 6.94 -1.40 -20.60
N LEU A 812 7.39 -0.34 -21.31
CA LEU A 812 7.93 -0.47 -22.68
C LEU A 812 9.20 -1.32 -22.77
N SER A 813 9.87 -1.54 -21.64
CA SER A 813 11.01 -2.46 -21.51
C SER A 813 10.59 -3.92 -21.48
N ASP A 814 9.29 -4.21 -21.33
CA ASP A 814 8.75 -5.55 -21.09
C ASP A 814 9.51 -6.27 -19.97
N TYR A 815 9.75 -5.52 -18.88
CA TYR A 815 10.54 -5.99 -17.77
C TYR A 815 9.78 -7.00 -16.93
N GLU A 816 10.46 -8.07 -16.53
CA GLU A 816 9.96 -9.12 -15.65
C GLU A 816 10.42 -8.87 -14.21
N ASP A 817 9.55 -9.09 -13.23
CA ASP A 817 9.91 -8.97 -11.83
C ASP A 817 10.43 -10.32 -11.30
N VAL A 818 11.64 -10.33 -10.76
CA VAL A 818 12.31 -11.55 -10.29
C VAL A 818 12.50 -11.50 -8.78
N ARG A 819 12.15 -12.59 -8.11
CA ARG A 819 12.47 -12.85 -6.70
C ARG A 819 13.37 -14.06 -6.60
N TYR A 820 14.36 -14.06 -5.69
CA TYR A 820 15.32 -15.14 -5.54
C TYR A 820 15.65 -15.39 -4.07
N THR A 821 16.09 -16.62 -3.77
CA THR A 821 16.60 -17.03 -2.46
C THR A 821 18.11 -17.12 -2.51
N GLY A 822 18.79 -16.34 -1.68
CA GLY A 822 20.25 -16.35 -1.51
C GLY A 822 21.03 -15.70 -2.65
N ASN A 823 20.74 -16.05 -3.91
CA ASN A 823 21.34 -15.45 -5.11
C ASN A 823 20.46 -15.63 -6.36
N THR A 824 20.71 -14.79 -7.38
CA THR A 824 19.92 -14.74 -8.61
C THR A 824 19.90 -16.01 -9.45
N ARG A 825 20.73 -17.01 -9.14
CA ARG A 825 20.69 -18.33 -9.79
C ARG A 825 19.65 -19.27 -9.19
N ASN A 826 19.00 -18.84 -8.11
CA ASN A 826 17.92 -19.57 -7.47
C ASN A 826 16.65 -18.71 -7.45
N PRO A 827 16.05 -18.41 -8.62
CA PRO A 827 14.82 -17.67 -8.66
C PRO A 827 13.72 -18.49 -7.98
N ASN A 828 12.99 -17.86 -7.05
CA ASN A 828 11.81 -18.44 -6.44
C ASN A 828 10.52 -17.83 -7.00
N GLN A 829 10.62 -16.71 -7.72
CA GLN A 829 9.50 -16.15 -8.49
C GLN A 829 10.01 -15.35 -9.68
N ILE A 830 9.35 -15.51 -10.83
CA ILE A 830 9.53 -14.65 -12.00
C ILE A 830 8.14 -14.30 -12.50
N GLU A 831 7.80 -13.03 -12.51
CA GLU A 831 6.52 -12.52 -12.97
C GLU A 831 6.65 -11.81 -14.32
N THR A 832 5.83 -12.24 -15.28
CA THR A 832 5.71 -11.60 -16.60
C THR A 832 4.29 -11.14 -16.82
N TYR A 833 4.09 -9.86 -17.19
CA TYR A 833 2.76 -9.25 -17.39
C TYR A 833 2.67 -8.31 -18.60
N GLY A 834 3.77 -8.13 -19.36
CA GLY A 834 3.79 -7.40 -20.62
C GLY A 834 3.66 -5.88 -20.52
N SER A 835 3.58 -5.24 -21.67
CA SER A 835 3.36 -3.79 -21.83
C SER A 835 1.87 -3.43 -21.82
N ARG A 836 1.55 -2.18 -21.48
CA ARG A 836 0.18 -1.66 -21.49
C ARG A 836 0.11 -0.34 -22.26
N TYR A 837 -0.94 -0.18 -23.05
CA TYR A 837 -1.18 0.99 -23.89
C TYR A 837 -2.57 1.53 -23.61
N VAL A 838 -2.67 2.85 -23.34
CA VAL A 838 -3.95 3.52 -23.11
C VAL A 838 -4.04 4.76 -23.97
N LEU A 839 -5.14 4.92 -24.68
CA LEU A 839 -5.50 6.14 -25.42
C LEU A 839 -6.70 6.79 -24.75
N GLY A 840 -6.74 8.12 -24.69
CA GLY A 840 -7.89 8.75 -24.07
C GLY A 840 -8.06 10.21 -24.38
N ILE A 841 -9.13 10.75 -23.81
CA ILE A 841 -9.50 12.17 -23.89
C ILE A 841 -9.87 12.67 -22.50
N ARG A 842 -9.37 13.84 -22.17
CA ARG A 842 -9.73 14.60 -20.97
C ARG A 842 -10.29 15.93 -21.37
N ALA A 843 -11.39 16.34 -20.73
CA ALA A 843 -12.00 17.63 -20.97
C ALA A 843 -12.41 18.31 -19.66
N SER A 844 -12.49 19.65 -19.64
CA SER A 844 -13.03 20.43 -18.52
C SER A 844 -13.67 21.72 -18.93
N PHE A 845 -14.40 22.33 -18.01
CA PHE A 845 -15.11 23.59 -18.21
C PHE A 845 -15.22 24.37 -16.89
#